data_6f3da879c6067e998a7057622dd59308
#
_entry.id   6f3da879c6067e998a7057622dd59308
#
_cell.length_a   1.000
_cell.length_b   1.000
_cell.length_c   1.000
_cell.angle_alpha   90.00
_cell.angle_beta   90.00
_cell.angle_gamma   90.00
#
_symmetry.space_group_name_H-M   'P 1'
#
loop_
_entity.id
_entity.type
_entity.pdbx_description
1 polymer ?
#
loop_
_entity_poly.entity_id
_entity_poly.type
_entity_poly.pdbx_seq_one_letter_code
_entity_poly.pdbx_strand_id
1 'polypeptide(L)'
;MKKFLISVCGLLAAALSVSAQVYLDSNAPMDARIEDALSRMTTEEKIAIIHAQSKFSSPGVARLGIPGLWCTDGPHGIRAEVKWDEWNQAGWTNDSCFAFPALTCLAATWNPSLAQLYGRSLGEEALYRGKNVVLGPGVNIYRTPLNGRNFEYMGEDPYLSSAMVVPYIQGMQSCGVAACVKHYALNNQEHNRHTVNVTVSDRALYEIYLPAFRAAVEQGNTWSIMGAYNKYQGQYACHNHRLLIGILRNEWHFDGSVISDWGGTLSTDEAIRNGLDLEFGSWTDGLTDGSSNAYDMYYMALPYLRKIRSGEVGTDELDTKVRHVLRLIFQTSMNPNRSFGSMCSEAHIAAGRTVADEGIVLLKNDHILPLQEGKRILVVGENAIKQMTVGGGSSSLKAKYEISPLQGIRERAGEANVRYVRGYVGDTGGEYNGVTTGQQLADLRPATELIQEAVNAAREADVVIFVGGLNKADHQDAEGCDRLQYDLPYGQPELISALAKANKNLVVVILSGNAYATTWLPETKGLLQAWFSGSETGHAIADVLFGDVNPSGRLPFTFMPALTDYPAHQYGAAAYPGINDEVEYKDDIFVGYRYADLYGRKRPLKYTSQGVAYTINAPKHKPVFPFGYGLSYTTFAYSNAALSGNTVSVDVTNTGSREGKEVVQLYVSDRKSSLVRPVKELKAFEKISLLPGETKTVHFTVTDDMLSYFDPDAHQWTAEPGTFDLLIGSNSAAIHASVPYVLKATR
;
A
#
# COMPACT_ATOMS: atom_id res chain seq x y z
N MET A 1 42.52 29.45 -83.64
CA MET A 1 41.76 30.09 -82.61
C MET A 1 40.70 29.09 -82.17
N LYS A 2 40.95 28.37 -81.06
CA LYS A 2 40.08 27.31 -80.54
C LYS A 2 39.13 27.92 -79.51
N LYS A 3 37.85 27.80 -79.72
CA LYS A 3 36.82 28.15 -78.73
C LYS A 3 36.64 26.97 -77.75
N PHE A 4 36.85 27.23 -76.48
CA PHE A 4 36.54 26.31 -75.41
C PHE A 4 35.05 26.41 -75.03
N LEU A 5 34.31 25.33 -75.15
CA LEU A 5 32.96 25.20 -74.58
C LEU A 5 33.14 24.67 -73.12
N ILE A 6 32.68 25.44 -72.16
CA ILE A 6 32.54 25.00 -70.78
C ILE A 6 31.13 24.49 -70.60
N SER A 7 31.01 23.16 -70.36
CA SER A 7 29.77 22.51 -70.03
C SER A 7 29.58 22.63 -68.54
N VAL A 8 28.54 23.32 -68.08
CA VAL A 8 28.14 23.43 -66.66
C VAL A 8 27.22 22.23 -66.35
N CYS A 9 27.75 21.20 -65.74
CA CYS A 9 26.95 20.17 -65.09
C CYS A 9 26.39 20.72 -63.77
N GLY A 10 25.10 21.07 -63.79
CA GLY A 10 24.36 21.35 -62.56
C GLY A 10 24.14 20.08 -61.73
N LEU A 11 24.89 19.90 -60.66
CA LEU A 11 24.54 18.93 -59.61
C LEU A 11 23.30 19.47 -58.84
N LEU A 12 22.14 18.87 -59.08
CA LEU A 12 21.02 18.95 -58.16
C LEU A 12 21.41 18.13 -56.93
N ALA A 13 21.95 18.76 -55.90
CA ALA A 13 22.00 18.21 -54.55
C ALA A 13 20.56 18.22 -54.03
N ALA A 14 19.89 17.08 -54.09
CA ALA A 14 18.70 16.87 -53.28
C ALA A 14 19.16 16.90 -51.80
N ALA A 15 19.01 18.03 -51.17
CA ALA A 15 19.12 18.15 -49.75
C ALA A 15 17.96 17.31 -49.12
N LEU A 16 18.22 16.07 -48.82
CA LEU A 16 17.43 15.33 -47.84
C LEU A 16 17.56 16.14 -46.56
N SER A 17 16.56 16.97 -46.26
CA SER A 17 16.41 17.55 -44.95
C SER A 17 16.14 16.36 -44.01
N VAL A 18 17.19 15.84 -43.39
CA VAL A 18 17.05 14.96 -42.22
C VAL A 18 16.37 15.84 -41.19
N SER A 19 15.04 15.69 -41.09
CA SER A 19 14.28 16.33 -40.02
C SER A 19 14.94 15.89 -38.68
N ALA A 20 15.43 16.89 -37.93
CA ALA A 20 16.05 16.63 -36.64
C ALA A 20 15.13 15.70 -35.80
N GLN A 21 15.71 14.67 -35.22
CA GLN A 21 14.96 13.73 -34.37
C GLN A 21 14.77 14.35 -32.99
N VAL A 22 13.76 15.24 -32.86
CA VAL A 22 13.48 15.99 -31.64
C VAL A 22 13.24 15.07 -30.44
N TYR A 23 12.66 13.92 -30.70
CA TYR A 23 12.39 12.94 -29.62
C TYR A 23 13.66 12.39 -28.95
N LEU A 24 14.82 12.46 -29.59
CA LEU A 24 16.12 12.05 -29.01
C LEU A 24 16.78 13.18 -28.21
N ASP A 25 16.38 14.43 -28.41
CA ASP A 25 16.91 15.55 -27.65
C ASP A 25 16.26 15.61 -26.27
N SER A 26 17.00 15.18 -25.24
CA SER A 26 16.53 15.20 -23.86
C SER A 26 16.24 16.59 -23.30
N ASN A 27 16.75 17.67 -23.92
CA ASN A 27 16.50 19.07 -23.55
C ASN A 27 15.26 19.66 -24.23
N ALA A 28 14.72 18.99 -25.25
CA ALA A 28 13.48 19.42 -25.88
C ALA A 28 12.27 19.23 -24.95
N PRO A 29 11.24 20.09 -25.05
CA PRO A 29 10.00 19.93 -24.29
C PRO A 29 9.40 18.53 -24.49
N MET A 30 8.90 17.93 -23.39
CA MET A 30 8.37 16.56 -23.37
C MET A 30 7.34 16.33 -24.48
N ASP A 31 6.37 17.23 -24.61
CA ASP A 31 5.30 17.08 -25.61
C ASP A 31 5.84 17.17 -27.05
N ALA A 32 6.85 18.04 -27.32
CA ALA A 32 7.48 18.10 -28.60
C ALA A 32 8.23 16.81 -28.98
N ARG A 33 8.86 16.18 -28.00
CA ARG A 33 9.50 14.86 -28.15
C ARG A 33 8.46 13.78 -28.47
N ILE A 34 7.35 13.77 -27.74
CA ILE A 34 6.26 12.80 -27.90
C ILE A 34 5.66 12.93 -29.31
N GLU A 35 5.28 14.14 -29.72
CA GLU A 35 4.67 14.35 -31.05
C GLU A 35 5.63 14.02 -32.21
N ASP A 36 6.92 14.33 -32.07
CA ASP A 36 7.92 13.96 -33.09
C ASP A 36 8.06 12.44 -33.22
N ALA A 37 8.15 11.71 -32.08
CA ALA A 37 8.18 10.25 -32.06
C ALA A 37 6.91 9.66 -32.68
N LEU A 38 5.74 10.11 -32.20
CA LEU A 38 4.42 9.65 -32.65
C LEU A 38 4.23 9.81 -34.17
N SER A 39 4.65 10.95 -34.72
CA SER A 39 4.54 11.25 -36.16
C SER A 39 5.38 10.33 -37.06
N ARG A 40 6.41 9.69 -36.47
CA ARG A 40 7.33 8.78 -37.20
C ARG A 40 6.93 7.32 -37.08
N MET A 41 5.99 6.97 -36.17
CA MET A 41 5.55 5.60 -35.95
C MET A 41 4.52 5.15 -36.97
N THR A 42 4.62 3.87 -37.39
CA THR A 42 3.55 3.22 -38.13
C THR A 42 2.41 2.79 -37.19
N THR A 43 1.23 2.50 -37.76
CA THR A 43 0.10 2.01 -37.00
C THR A 43 0.44 0.73 -36.24
N GLU A 44 1.18 -0.18 -36.86
CA GLU A 44 1.62 -1.43 -36.24
C GLU A 44 2.58 -1.19 -35.08
N GLU A 45 3.51 -0.24 -35.19
CA GLU A 45 4.41 0.15 -34.09
C GLU A 45 3.64 0.79 -32.94
N LYS A 46 2.62 1.60 -33.23
CA LYS A 46 1.73 2.21 -32.25
C LYS A 46 0.93 1.15 -31.48
N ILE A 47 0.39 0.17 -32.20
CA ILE A 47 -0.31 -0.98 -31.59
C ILE A 47 0.66 -1.78 -30.72
N ALA A 48 1.88 -2.07 -31.21
CA ALA A 48 2.81 -2.91 -30.48
C ALA A 48 3.18 -2.39 -29.10
N ILE A 49 3.40 -1.06 -28.94
CA ILE A 49 3.86 -0.51 -27.66
C ILE A 49 2.77 -0.38 -26.58
N ILE A 50 1.50 -0.55 -26.93
CA ILE A 50 0.37 -0.43 -25.99
C ILE A 50 -0.09 -1.77 -25.41
N HIS A 51 0.64 -2.87 -25.66
CA HIS A 51 0.39 -4.17 -25.04
C HIS A 51 1.68 -4.92 -24.74
N ALA A 52 1.59 -5.95 -23.91
CA ALA A 52 2.74 -6.75 -23.51
C ALA A 52 3.32 -7.57 -24.66
N GLN A 53 4.63 -7.85 -24.56
CA GLN A 53 5.36 -8.85 -25.37
C GLN A 53 5.91 -10.01 -24.51
N SER A 54 5.88 -9.87 -23.20
CA SER A 54 6.29 -10.90 -22.24
C SER A 54 5.46 -10.75 -20.95
N LYS A 55 5.73 -11.56 -19.93
CA LYS A 55 5.04 -11.45 -18.63
C LYS A 55 5.12 -10.04 -18.04
N PHE A 56 6.23 -9.31 -18.21
CA PHE A 56 6.49 -8.03 -17.55
C PHE A 56 7.07 -6.95 -18.48
N SER A 57 7.00 -7.11 -19.80
CA SER A 57 7.52 -6.07 -20.69
C SER A 57 6.59 -5.76 -21.86
N SER A 58 6.60 -4.51 -22.30
CA SER A 58 6.07 -4.09 -23.59
C SER A 58 7.23 -3.75 -24.55
N PRO A 59 7.06 -3.92 -25.88
CA PRO A 59 8.12 -3.62 -26.81
C PRO A 59 8.36 -2.10 -26.91
N GLY A 60 9.57 -1.75 -27.35
CA GLY A 60 9.85 -0.41 -27.84
C GLY A 60 9.60 -0.29 -29.33
N VAL A 61 10.13 0.77 -29.93
CA VAL A 61 10.14 0.98 -31.39
C VAL A 61 11.59 0.93 -31.87
N ALA A 62 12.08 -0.28 -32.14
CA ALA A 62 13.49 -0.53 -32.46
C ALA A 62 14.00 0.31 -33.65
N ARG A 63 13.19 0.49 -34.69
CA ARG A 63 13.52 1.34 -35.86
C ARG A 63 13.81 2.79 -35.49
N LEU A 64 13.20 3.29 -34.41
CA LEU A 64 13.39 4.65 -33.89
C LEU A 64 14.38 4.67 -32.70
N GLY A 65 14.93 3.55 -32.28
CA GLY A 65 15.79 3.49 -31.09
C GLY A 65 15.05 3.76 -29.77
N ILE A 66 13.73 3.65 -29.76
CA ILE A 66 12.91 3.80 -28.55
C ILE A 66 12.88 2.46 -27.83
N PRO A 67 13.39 2.37 -26.58
CA PRO A 67 13.44 1.12 -25.82
C PRO A 67 12.05 0.70 -25.32
N GLY A 68 11.90 -0.59 -25.00
CA GLY A 68 10.71 -1.10 -24.34
C GLY A 68 10.63 -0.75 -22.85
N LEU A 69 9.48 -1.01 -22.25
CA LEU A 69 9.25 -0.86 -20.83
C LEU A 69 9.36 -2.22 -20.14
N TRP A 70 9.98 -2.24 -18.96
CA TRP A 70 10.07 -3.38 -18.09
C TRP A 70 9.44 -3.06 -16.74
N CYS A 71 8.35 -3.77 -16.42
CA CYS A 71 7.69 -3.70 -15.13
C CYS A 71 8.28 -4.71 -14.15
N THR A 72 8.01 -4.54 -12.89
CA THR A 72 8.25 -5.52 -11.83
C THR A 72 7.18 -5.41 -10.76
N ASP A 73 6.72 -6.56 -10.26
CA ASP A 73 5.96 -6.56 -9.01
C ASP A 73 6.84 -6.15 -7.84
N GLY A 74 6.17 -5.77 -6.77
CA GLY A 74 6.75 -5.55 -5.48
C GLY A 74 6.56 -4.15 -4.93
N PRO A 75 5.45 -3.88 -4.20
CA PRO A 75 5.30 -2.63 -3.46
C PRO A 75 6.29 -2.52 -2.29
N HIS A 76 6.95 -3.62 -1.90
CA HIS A 76 7.91 -3.69 -0.79
C HIS A 76 9.20 -4.48 -1.12
N GLY A 77 9.53 -4.61 -2.41
CA GLY A 77 10.77 -5.25 -2.89
C GLY A 77 10.69 -5.52 -4.39
N ILE A 78 11.81 -5.78 -5.03
CA ILE A 78 11.87 -6.07 -6.45
C ILE A 78 11.76 -7.59 -6.65
N ARG A 79 10.66 -8.05 -7.26
CA ARG A 79 10.38 -9.46 -7.51
C ARG A 79 11.50 -10.15 -8.27
N ALA A 80 11.74 -11.44 -7.97
CA ALA A 80 12.63 -12.30 -8.75
C ALA A 80 12.17 -12.39 -10.22
N GLU A 81 13.13 -12.46 -11.15
CA GLU A 81 12.82 -12.55 -12.58
C GLU A 81 12.11 -13.85 -12.91
N VAL A 82 11.03 -13.72 -13.68
CA VAL A 82 10.36 -14.86 -14.30
C VAL A 82 10.83 -15.03 -15.73
N LYS A 83 10.64 -16.22 -16.30
CA LYS A 83 10.91 -16.49 -17.71
C LYS A 83 10.01 -15.63 -18.60
N TRP A 84 10.41 -15.50 -19.86
CA TRP A 84 9.68 -14.68 -20.82
C TRP A 84 8.20 -15.06 -20.93
N ASP A 85 7.92 -16.37 -21.05
CA ASP A 85 6.59 -16.93 -21.28
C ASP A 85 6.07 -17.84 -20.15
N GLU A 86 6.79 -17.95 -19.04
CA GLU A 86 6.42 -18.78 -17.90
C GLU A 86 6.47 -17.98 -16.61
N TRP A 87 5.65 -18.37 -15.62
CA TRP A 87 5.67 -17.75 -14.29
C TRP A 87 6.82 -18.24 -13.40
N ASN A 88 7.49 -19.33 -13.77
CA ASN A 88 8.64 -19.81 -13.02
C ASN A 88 9.83 -18.85 -13.14
N GLN A 89 10.70 -18.86 -12.11
CA GLN A 89 11.93 -18.08 -12.10
C GLN A 89 12.73 -18.25 -13.39
N ALA A 90 13.30 -17.14 -13.88
CA ALA A 90 14.30 -17.16 -14.94
C ALA A 90 15.62 -17.82 -14.50
N GLY A 91 15.84 -17.93 -13.19
CA GLY A 91 17.04 -18.56 -12.61
C GLY A 91 18.27 -17.65 -12.60
N TRP A 92 18.06 -16.33 -12.62
CA TRP A 92 19.17 -15.38 -12.50
C TRP A 92 19.79 -15.44 -11.11
N THR A 93 21.13 -15.38 -11.05
CA THR A 93 21.87 -15.47 -9.79
C THR A 93 21.86 -14.15 -9.01
N ASN A 94 21.57 -13.03 -9.68
CA ASN A 94 21.56 -11.68 -9.12
C ASN A 94 20.15 -11.08 -8.99
N ASP A 95 19.10 -11.90 -8.94
CA ASP A 95 17.72 -11.46 -8.89
C ASP A 95 17.09 -11.47 -7.49
N SER A 96 17.89 -11.68 -6.45
CA SER A 96 17.49 -11.44 -5.08
C SER A 96 17.47 -9.94 -4.77
N CYS A 97 16.59 -9.54 -3.83
CA CYS A 97 16.41 -8.15 -3.43
C CYS A 97 16.59 -7.96 -1.92
N PHE A 98 16.63 -6.72 -1.45
CA PHE A 98 16.31 -6.41 -0.08
C PHE A 98 14.79 -6.42 0.09
N ALA A 99 14.27 -7.21 1.00
CA ALA A 99 12.85 -7.18 1.33
C ALA A 99 12.62 -6.04 2.33
N PHE A 100 11.98 -4.97 1.86
CA PHE A 100 11.53 -3.88 2.72
C PHE A 100 10.31 -4.29 3.55
N PRO A 101 10.00 -3.59 4.66
CA PRO A 101 8.75 -3.80 5.38
C PRO A 101 7.52 -3.63 4.49
N ALA A 102 6.47 -4.41 4.72
CA ALA A 102 5.19 -4.26 4.02
C ALA A 102 4.57 -2.88 4.25
N LEU A 103 3.67 -2.44 3.36
CA LEU A 103 3.16 -1.06 3.39
C LEU A 103 2.35 -0.72 4.64
N THR A 104 1.72 -1.71 5.30
CA THR A 104 1.11 -1.49 6.63
C THR A 104 2.14 -1.09 7.68
N CYS A 105 3.35 -1.68 7.63
CA CYS A 105 4.46 -1.29 8.51
C CYS A 105 4.95 0.12 8.19
N LEU A 106 5.11 0.44 6.90
CA LEU A 106 5.49 1.79 6.48
C LEU A 106 4.45 2.83 6.93
N ALA A 107 3.16 2.57 6.74
CA ALA A 107 2.09 3.45 7.20
C ALA A 107 2.08 3.62 8.73
N ALA A 108 2.37 2.55 9.47
CA ALA A 108 2.45 2.58 10.93
C ALA A 108 3.61 3.45 11.47
N THR A 109 4.58 3.82 10.63
CA THR A 109 5.60 4.81 11.01
C THR A 109 5.03 6.21 11.20
N TRP A 110 3.95 6.55 10.51
CA TRP A 110 3.41 7.92 10.42
C TRP A 110 4.50 8.95 10.12
N ASN A 111 5.42 8.58 9.24
CA ASN A 111 6.61 9.39 8.92
C ASN A 111 6.79 9.52 7.39
N PRO A 112 6.28 10.62 6.79
CA PRO A 112 6.41 10.87 5.35
C PRO A 112 7.85 10.89 4.84
N SER A 113 8.82 11.32 5.66
CA SER A 113 10.23 11.30 5.27
C SER A 113 10.77 9.88 5.10
N LEU A 114 10.30 8.93 5.92
CA LEU A 114 10.64 7.51 5.75
C LEU A 114 9.97 6.93 4.51
N ALA A 115 8.76 7.36 4.17
CA ALA A 115 8.12 6.93 2.92
C ALA A 115 8.91 7.40 1.70
N GLN A 116 9.47 8.62 1.72
CA GLN A 116 10.33 9.11 0.65
C GLN A 116 11.64 8.32 0.54
N LEU A 117 12.30 8.07 1.68
CA LEU A 117 13.53 7.27 1.74
C LEU A 117 13.28 5.84 1.23
N TYR A 118 12.17 5.24 1.65
CA TYR A 118 11.71 3.92 1.22
C TYR A 118 11.51 3.85 -0.29
N GLY A 119 10.73 4.80 -0.85
CA GLY A 119 10.47 4.86 -2.29
C GLY A 119 11.75 5.03 -3.10
N ARG A 120 12.69 5.88 -2.63
CA ARG A 120 13.99 6.07 -3.27
C ARG A 120 14.82 4.77 -3.25
N SER A 121 14.93 4.12 -2.10
CA SER A 121 15.72 2.88 -1.95
C SER A 121 15.18 1.77 -2.87
N LEU A 122 13.86 1.64 -2.95
CA LEU A 122 13.21 0.69 -3.85
C LEU A 122 13.44 1.06 -5.33
N GLY A 123 13.40 2.35 -5.68
CA GLY A 123 13.71 2.86 -7.01
C GLY A 123 15.16 2.56 -7.42
N GLU A 124 16.13 2.68 -6.51
CA GLU A 124 17.53 2.32 -6.76
C GLU A 124 17.70 0.82 -7.01
N GLU A 125 16.98 -0.06 -6.29
CA GLU A 125 16.98 -1.50 -6.57
C GLU A 125 16.33 -1.84 -7.93
N ALA A 126 15.25 -1.14 -8.27
CA ALA A 126 14.59 -1.30 -9.57
C ALA A 126 15.53 -0.92 -10.72
N LEU A 127 16.26 0.19 -10.59
CA LEU A 127 17.29 0.60 -11.56
C LEU A 127 18.38 -0.44 -11.76
N TYR A 128 18.92 -0.97 -10.65
CA TYR A 128 19.95 -2.03 -10.70
C TYR A 128 19.47 -3.24 -11.50
N ARG A 129 18.18 -3.58 -11.39
CA ARG A 129 17.53 -4.68 -12.11
C ARG A 129 17.04 -4.29 -13.52
N GLY A 130 17.34 -3.07 -13.98
CA GLY A 130 16.93 -2.58 -15.29
C GLY A 130 15.41 -2.36 -15.44
N LYS A 131 14.69 -2.19 -14.31
CA LYS A 131 13.25 -1.96 -14.33
C LYS A 131 12.92 -0.49 -14.54
N ASN A 132 11.80 -0.26 -15.23
CA ASN A 132 11.31 1.07 -15.56
C ASN A 132 10.10 1.46 -14.69
N VAL A 133 9.28 0.46 -14.34
CA VAL A 133 8.02 0.62 -13.61
C VAL A 133 7.97 -0.39 -12.46
N VAL A 134 7.77 0.10 -11.25
CA VAL A 134 7.43 -0.73 -10.08
C VAL A 134 5.93 -0.69 -9.87
N LEU A 135 5.29 -1.88 -9.82
CA LEU A 135 3.84 -2.02 -9.65
C LEU A 135 3.46 -1.82 -8.16
N GLY A 136 3.50 -0.59 -7.77
CA GLY A 136 3.24 -0.10 -6.41
C GLY A 136 3.41 1.42 -6.31
N PRO A 137 2.99 2.02 -5.19
CA PRO A 137 2.43 1.42 -3.98
C PRO A 137 0.96 1.01 -4.11
N GLY A 138 0.52 0.07 -3.27
CA GLY A 138 -0.89 -0.22 -3.06
C GLY A 138 -1.52 0.75 -2.07
N VAL A 139 -2.71 1.30 -2.38
CA VAL A 139 -3.36 2.34 -1.55
C VAL A 139 -4.85 2.12 -1.33
N ASN A 140 -5.36 0.93 -1.60
CA ASN A 140 -6.77 0.63 -1.33
C ASN A 140 -7.05 0.70 0.18
N ILE A 141 -8.23 1.20 0.53
CA ILE A 141 -8.61 1.40 1.93
C ILE A 141 -8.88 0.06 2.62
N TYR A 142 -8.39 -0.07 3.85
CA TYR A 142 -8.67 -1.17 4.76
C TYR A 142 -10.15 -1.10 5.19
N ARG A 143 -11.04 -1.78 4.46
CA ARG A 143 -12.48 -1.81 4.71
C ARG A 143 -12.89 -2.94 5.65
N THR A 144 -12.21 -4.09 5.54
CA THR A 144 -12.45 -5.30 6.33
C THR A 144 -11.13 -5.94 6.75
N PRO A 145 -11.04 -6.51 7.99
CA PRO A 145 -9.86 -7.25 8.42
C PRO A 145 -9.69 -8.60 7.71
N LEU A 146 -10.62 -8.99 6.86
CA LEU A 146 -10.55 -10.25 6.12
C LEU A 146 -9.88 -10.14 4.77
N ASN A 147 -9.75 -8.93 4.19
CA ASN A 147 -9.10 -8.76 2.89
C ASN A 147 -7.65 -9.26 2.93
N GLY A 148 -7.34 -10.24 2.09
CA GLY A 148 -6.03 -10.90 2.05
C GLY A 148 -4.87 -9.97 1.65
N ARG A 149 -5.12 -8.86 0.95
CA ARG A 149 -4.09 -7.93 0.48
C ARG A 149 -3.91 -6.68 1.36
N ASN A 150 -4.56 -6.60 2.51
CA ASN A 150 -4.41 -5.43 3.38
C ASN A 150 -2.94 -5.13 3.76
N PHE A 151 -2.09 -6.15 3.87
CA PHE A 151 -0.66 -5.96 4.17
C PHE A 151 0.08 -5.12 3.13
N GLU A 152 -0.40 -5.07 1.90
CA GLU A 152 0.15 -4.27 0.79
C GLU A 152 -0.37 -2.83 0.76
N TYR A 153 -1.30 -2.46 1.66
CA TYR A 153 -1.99 -1.18 1.67
C TYR A 153 -1.61 -0.33 2.89
N MET A 154 -2.07 0.93 2.93
CA MET A 154 -1.62 1.92 3.93
C MET A 154 -2.64 2.20 5.05
N GLY A 155 -3.68 1.38 5.18
CA GLY A 155 -4.63 1.46 6.30
C GLY A 155 -6.03 1.95 5.94
N GLU A 156 -6.78 2.35 6.97
CA GLU A 156 -8.21 2.68 6.85
C GLU A 156 -8.51 4.17 6.62
N ASP A 157 -7.52 5.03 6.78
CA ASP A 157 -7.71 6.48 6.70
C ASP A 157 -7.18 7.05 5.40
N PRO A 158 -8.02 7.75 4.61
CA PRO A 158 -7.64 8.32 3.34
C PRO A 158 -6.59 9.44 3.46
N TYR A 159 -6.56 10.20 4.57
CA TYR A 159 -5.54 11.24 4.78
C TYR A 159 -4.17 10.64 5.08
N LEU A 160 -4.09 9.66 5.99
CA LEU A 160 -2.84 8.95 6.29
C LEU A 160 -2.28 8.32 5.02
N SER A 161 -3.12 7.59 4.26
CA SER A 161 -2.70 6.96 3.00
C SER A 161 -2.20 7.99 1.98
N SER A 162 -2.87 9.16 1.87
CA SER A 162 -2.44 10.26 1.00
C SER A 162 -1.10 10.86 1.43
N ALA A 163 -0.92 11.08 2.73
CA ALA A 163 0.32 11.65 3.28
C ALA A 163 1.54 10.74 3.12
N MET A 164 1.32 9.43 3.06
CA MET A 164 2.40 8.44 2.90
C MET A 164 2.68 8.11 1.44
N VAL A 165 1.66 8.06 0.56
CA VAL A 165 1.84 7.69 -0.85
C VAL A 165 2.61 8.75 -1.64
N VAL A 166 2.36 10.04 -1.38
CA VAL A 166 3.01 11.15 -2.10
C VAL A 166 4.53 11.09 -2.00
N PRO A 167 5.14 11.09 -0.80
CA PRO A 167 6.60 11.01 -0.68
C PRO A 167 7.18 9.69 -1.17
N TYR A 168 6.46 8.56 -1.04
CA TYR A 168 6.88 7.28 -1.63
C TYR A 168 7.08 7.41 -3.15
N ILE A 169 6.07 7.96 -3.85
CA ILE A 169 6.12 8.19 -5.31
C ILE A 169 7.30 9.11 -5.66
N GLN A 170 7.40 10.25 -4.99
CA GLN A 170 8.46 11.23 -5.24
C GLN A 170 9.86 10.63 -5.02
N GLY A 171 10.04 9.82 -3.98
CA GLY A 171 11.28 9.10 -3.72
C GLY A 171 11.63 8.16 -4.87
N MET A 172 10.71 7.32 -5.33
CA MET A 172 10.93 6.37 -6.42
C MET A 172 11.21 7.07 -7.74
N GLN A 173 10.39 8.06 -8.10
CA GLN A 173 10.52 8.77 -9.38
C GLN A 173 11.74 9.66 -9.44
N SER A 174 12.31 10.09 -8.30
CA SER A 174 13.60 10.77 -8.25
C SER A 174 14.76 9.95 -8.82
N CYS A 175 14.61 8.63 -8.89
CA CYS A 175 15.56 7.71 -9.50
C CYS A 175 15.33 7.52 -11.02
N GLY A 176 14.26 8.06 -11.61
CA GLY A 176 13.87 7.78 -12.98
C GLY A 176 13.16 6.42 -13.14
N VAL A 177 12.51 5.93 -12.11
CA VAL A 177 11.65 4.74 -12.10
C VAL A 177 10.22 5.17 -11.79
N ALA A 178 9.26 4.74 -12.59
CA ALA A 178 7.86 5.06 -12.38
C ALA A 178 7.28 4.26 -11.20
N ALA A 179 6.58 4.94 -10.32
CA ALA A 179 5.60 4.32 -9.44
C ALA A 179 4.33 4.03 -10.26
N CYS A 180 3.73 2.84 -10.07
CA CYS A 180 2.44 2.48 -10.63
C CYS A 180 1.45 2.25 -9.49
N VAL A 181 0.77 3.30 -9.09
CA VAL A 181 -0.13 3.30 -7.93
C VAL A 181 -1.32 2.38 -8.19
N LYS A 182 -1.65 1.50 -7.23
CA LYS A 182 -2.62 0.42 -7.44
C LYS A 182 -3.52 0.20 -6.22
N HIS A 183 -4.68 -0.44 -6.39
CA HIS A 183 -5.41 -0.82 -7.61
C HIS A 183 -6.57 0.14 -7.79
N TYR A 184 -6.61 0.86 -8.88
CA TYR A 184 -7.59 1.92 -9.17
C TYR A 184 -8.83 1.36 -9.86
N ALA A 185 -10.00 1.24 -9.18
CA ALA A 185 -10.26 1.53 -7.78
C ALA A 185 -11.24 0.48 -7.21
N LEU A 186 -11.44 0.52 -5.88
CA LEU A 186 -12.45 -0.28 -5.18
C LEU A 186 -12.13 -1.79 -5.05
N ASN A 187 -10.86 -2.19 -5.18
CA ASN A 187 -10.43 -3.56 -4.87
C ASN A 187 -10.18 -3.70 -3.36
N ASN A 188 -11.25 -3.83 -2.57
CA ASN A 188 -11.20 -3.88 -1.10
C ASN A 188 -11.51 -5.28 -0.54
N GLN A 189 -11.52 -6.30 -1.41
CA GLN A 189 -11.65 -7.73 -1.10
C GLN A 189 -10.99 -8.56 -2.20
N GLU A 190 -10.55 -9.77 -1.86
CA GLU A 190 -10.01 -10.74 -2.82
C GLU A 190 -11.05 -11.77 -3.26
N HIS A 191 -12.10 -11.96 -2.46
CA HIS A 191 -13.22 -12.85 -2.81
C HIS A 191 -13.90 -12.37 -4.09
N ASN A 192 -13.92 -13.23 -5.12
CA ASN A 192 -14.49 -12.95 -6.44
C ASN A 192 -13.98 -11.64 -7.10
N ARG A 193 -12.75 -11.22 -6.82
CA ARG A 193 -12.18 -9.95 -7.29
C ARG A 193 -12.25 -9.74 -8.79
N HIS A 194 -12.24 -10.83 -9.58
CA HIS A 194 -12.31 -10.78 -11.05
C HIS A 194 -13.74 -10.61 -11.60
N THR A 195 -14.77 -10.76 -10.79
CA THR A 195 -16.18 -10.73 -11.25
C THR A 195 -17.05 -9.78 -10.45
N VAL A 196 -16.68 -9.48 -9.19
CA VAL A 196 -17.48 -8.66 -8.29
C VAL A 196 -17.72 -7.25 -8.84
N ASN A 197 -18.99 -6.81 -8.80
CA ASN A 197 -19.41 -5.46 -9.15
C ASN A 197 -19.68 -4.66 -7.89
N VAL A 198 -18.97 -3.54 -7.74
CA VAL A 198 -19.06 -2.69 -6.55
C VAL A 198 -20.09 -1.59 -6.76
N THR A 199 -21.01 -1.48 -5.80
CA THR A 199 -21.92 -0.34 -5.64
C THR A 199 -21.48 0.48 -4.42
N VAL A 200 -21.19 1.75 -4.65
CA VAL A 200 -20.72 2.70 -3.63
C VAL A 200 -21.33 4.08 -3.92
N SER A 201 -21.64 4.87 -2.89
CA SER A 201 -22.07 6.25 -3.07
C SER A 201 -20.93 7.12 -3.64
N ASP A 202 -21.26 8.18 -4.36
CA ASP A 202 -20.27 9.15 -4.81
C ASP A 202 -19.52 9.76 -3.62
N ARG A 203 -20.23 9.97 -2.52
CA ARG A 203 -19.66 10.51 -1.32
C ARG A 203 -18.57 9.62 -0.75
N ALA A 204 -18.86 8.33 -0.54
CA ALA A 204 -17.85 7.37 -0.08
C ALA A 204 -16.72 7.18 -1.11
N LEU A 205 -17.05 7.19 -2.40
CA LEU A 205 -16.06 7.11 -3.47
C LEU A 205 -15.02 8.24 -3.34
N TYR A 206 -15.49 9.51 -3.23
CA TYR A 206 -14.60 10.68 -3.19
C TYR A 206 -13.99 10.96 -1.81
N GLU A 207 -14.68 10.64 -0.69
CA GLU A 207 -14.16 10.92 0.64
C GLU A 207 -13.28 9.80 1.22
N ILE A 208 -13.48 8.53 0.76
CA ILE A 208 -12.82 7.35 1.35
C ILE A 208 -11.90 6.65 0.36
N TYR A 209 -12.40 6.25 -0.82
CA TYR A 209 -11.69 5.31 -1.70
C TYR A 209 -10.76 5.96 -2.71
N LEU A 210 -11.00 7.19 -3.11
CA LEU A 210 -10.20 7.89 -4.12
C LEU A 210 -9.13 8.85 -3.59
N PRO A 211 -9.17 9.39 -2.35
CA PRO A 211 -8.24 10.46 -1.95
C PRO A 211 -6.75 10.12 -2.09
N ALA A 212 -6.34 8.88 -1.77
CA ALA A 212 -4.94 8.49 -1.92
C ALA A 212 -4.49 8.45 -3.40
N PHE A 213 -5.37 8.04 -4.32
CA PHE A 213 -5.11 8.11 -5.76
C PHE A 213 -5.08 9.54 -6.27
N ARG A 214 -6.01 10.40 -5.79
CA ARG A 214 -6.00 11.82 -6.12
C ARG A 214 -4.71 12.49 -5.66
N ALA A 215 -4.27 12.23 -4.43
CA ALA A 215 -3.00 12.75 -3.91
C ALA A 215 -1.80 12.22 -4.71
N ALA A 216 -1.82 10.97 -5.13
CA ALA A 216 -0.78 10.38 -5.98
C ALA A 216 -0.66 11.11 -7.31
N VAL A 217 -1.79 11.52 -7.92
CA VAL A 217 -1.82 12.27 -9.18
C VAL A 217 -1.43 13.73 -8.96
N GLU A 218 -2.20 14.47 -8.12
CA GLU A 218 -2.10 15.92 -8.00
C GLU A 218 -0.86 16.39 -7.25
N GLN A 219 -0.40 15.64 -6.24
CA GLN A 219 0.72 16.01 -5.36
C GLN A 219 1.95 15.13 -5.58
N GLY A 220 1.75 13.82 -5.79
CA GLY A 220 2.82 12.86 -6.06
C GLY A 220 3.34 12.92 -7.48
N ASN A 221 2.56 13.47 -8.41
CA ASN A 221 2.86 13.50 -9.84
C ASN A 221 3.25 12.10 -10.36
N THR A 222 2.42 11.09 -10.01
CA THR A 222 2.68 9.69 -10.42
C THR A 222 2.69 9.57 -11.95
N TRP A 223 3.61 8.75 -12.48
CA TRP A 223 3.75 8.56 -13.93
C TRP A 223 2.89 7.42 -14.46
N SER A 224 2.42 6.55 -13.59
CA SER A 224 1.49 5.48 -13.97
C SER A 224 0.54 5.09 -12.85
N ILE A 225 -0.59 4.51 -13.24
CA ILE A 225 -1.62 3.96 -12.35
C ILE A 225 -2.05 2.61 -12.90
N MET A 226 -2.27 1.62 -12.02
CA MET A 226 -2.82 0.32 -12.40
C MET A 226 -4.31 0.25 -12.09
N GLY A 227 -5.11 -0.15 -13.09
CA GLY A 227 -6.52 -0.46 -12.91
C GLY A 227 -6.75 -1.67 -11.99
N ALA A 228 -7.95 -1.79 -11.42
CA ALA A 228 -8.31 -2.91 -10.56
C ALA A 228 -9.09 -3.99 -11.32
N TYR A 229 -9.16 -5.20 -10.74
CA TYR A 229 -9.87 -6.34 -11.36
C TYR A 229 -11.39 -6.23 -11.30
N ASN A 230 -11.94 -5.66 -10.22
CA ASN A 230 -13.36 -5.60 -9.97
C ASN A 230 -14.10 -4.72 -10.97
N LYS A 231 -15.42 -4.89 -11.03
CA LYS A 231 -16.30 -3.97 -11.74
C LYS A 231 -16.74 -2.83 -10.83
N TYR A 232 -17.03 -1.71 -11.45
CA TYR A 232 -17.73 -0.58 -10.88
C TYR A 232 -18.79 -0.10 -11.87
N GLN A 233 -20.05 -0.05 -11.43
CA GLN A 233 -21.20 0.28 -12.29
C GLN A 233 -21.27 -0.61 -13.55
N GLY A 234 -20.97 -1.90 -13.41
CA GLY A 234 -21.05 -2.89 -14.48
C GLY A 234 -19.87 -2.96 -15.43
N GLN A 235 -18.91 -2.02 -15.38
CA GLN A 235 -17.69 -2.03 -16.19
C GLN A 235 -16.47 -2.40 -15.34
N TYR A 236 -15.56 -3.18 -15.89
CA TYR A 236 -14.28 -3.52 -15.23
C TYR A 236 -13.42 -2.28 -15.03
N ALA A 237 -12.87 -2.12 -13.85
CA ALA A 237 -12.11 -0.91 -13.47
C ALA A 237 -10.93 -0.60 -14.40
N CYS A 238 -10.28 -1.62 -14.99
CA CYS A 238 -9.20 -1.45 -15.97
C CYS A 238 -9.63 -0.73 -17.25
N HIS A 239 -10.94 -0.70 -17.56
CA HIS A 239 -11.48 0.03 -18.71
C HIS A 239 -12.87 0.64 -18.39
N ASN A 240 -13.00 1.16 -17.16
CA ASN A 240 -14.21 1.83 -16.70
C ASN A 240 -14.19 3.31 -17.13
N HIS A 241 -15.20 3.73 -17.92
CA HIS A 241 -15.28 5.08 -18.44
C HIS A 241 -15.31 6.15 -17.35
N ARG A 242 -16.14 5.95 -16.31
CA ARG A 242 -16.28 6.94 -15.23
C ARG A 242 -14.96 7.11 -14.45
N LEU A 243 -14.30 5.99 -14.12
CA LEU A 243 -13.03 6.05 -13.37
C LEU A 243 -11.91 6.66 -14.20
N LEU A 244 -11.71 6.17 -15.44
CA LEU A 244 -10.52 6.53 -16.21
C LEU A 244 -10.70 7.84 -16.99
N ILE A 245 -11.81 8.02 -17.68
CA ILE A 245 -12.07 9.26 -18.46
C ILE A 245 -12.67 10.33 -17.55
N GLY A 246 -13.78 10.00 -16.84
CA GLY A 246 -14.49 10.98 -16.02
C GLY A 246 -13.62 11.56 -14.94
N ILE A 247 -13.14 10.73 -14.03
CA ILE A 247 -12.43 11.18 -12.83
C ILE A 247 -10.93 11.40 -13.14
N LEU A 248 -10.23 10.36 -13.59
CA LEU A 248 -8.77 10.40 -13.70
C LEU A 248 -8.29 11.43 -14.75
N ARG A 249 -8.89 11.44 -15.95
CA ARG A 249 -8.47 12.34 -17.04
C ARG A 249 -9.11 13.73 -16.94
N ASN A 250 -10.44 13.80 -16.77
CA ASN A 250 -11.16 15.06 -16.87
C ASN A 250 -11.10 15.88 -15.58
N GLU A 251 -11.23 15.25 -14.40
CA GLU A 251 -11.23 15.97 -13.12
C GLU A 251 -9.80 16.19 -12.59
N TRP A 252 -8.93 15.15 -12.63
CA TRP A 252 -7.59 15.23 -12.04
C TRP A 252 -6.49 15.54 -13.07
N HIS A 253 -6.82 15.61 -14.36
CA HIS A 253 -5.91 15.94 -15.46
C HIS A 253 -4.66 15.04 -15.52
N PHE A 254 -4.82 13.75 -15.18
CA PHE A 254 -3.75 12.79 -15.22
C PHE A 254 -3.27 12.57 -16.65
N ASP A 255 -1.99 12.83 -16.94
CA ASP A 255 -1.35 12.68 -18.25
C ASP A 255 -0.35 11.51 -18.33
N GLY A 256 -0.25 10.71 -17.27
CA GLY A 256 0.55 9.47 -17.22
C GLY A 256 -0.16 8.27 -17.83
N SER A 257 0.48 7.09 -17.77
CA SER A 257 -0.05 5.85 -18.33
C SER A 257 -0.97 5.11 -17.36
N VAL A 258 -2.13 4.68 -17.85
CA VAL A 258 -2.99 3.69 -17.18
C VAL A 258 -2.59 2.30 -17.67
N ILE A 259 -2.13 1.47 -16.74
CA ILE A 259 -1.73 0.07 -16.99
C ILE A 259 -2.84 -0.84 -16.47
N SER A 260 -3.22 -1.89 -17.22
CA SER A 260 -4.15 -2.90 -16.70
C SER A 260 -3.49 -3.70 -15.59
N ASP A 261 -4.27 -4.20 -14.64
CA ASP A 261 -3.82 -5.37 -13.88
C ASP A 261 -3.73 -6.59 -14.83
N TRP A 262 -2.95 -7.61 -14.46
CA TRP A 262 -2.66 -8.77 -15.30
C TRP A 262 -3.92 -9.61 -15.55
N GLY A 263 -4.43 -9.58 -16.79
CA GLY A 263 -5.70 -10.21 -17.15
C GLY A 263 -6.95 -9.37 -16.81
N GLY A 264 -6.79 -8.10 -16.43
CA GLY A 264 -7.89 -7.20 -16.11
C GLY A 264 -8.57 -6.56 -17.31
N THR A 265 -8.06 -6.77 -18.54
CA THR A 265 -8.71 -6.28 -19.77
C THR A 265 -9.58 -7.37 -20.36
N LEU A 266 -10.86 -7.09 -20.58
CA LEU A 266 -11.86 -8.07 -21.01
C LEU A 266 -12.76 -7.59 -22.16
N SER A 267 -12.46 -6.41 -22.75
CA SER A 267 -13.21 -5.84 -23.87
C SER A 267 -12.32 -4.94 -24.73
N THR A 268 -12.16 -5.27 -26.01
CA THR A 268 -11.45 -4.42 -26.98
C THR A 268 -12.13 -3.06 -27.13
N ASP A 269 -13.46 -3.01 -27.26
CA ASP A 269 -14.19 -1.77 -27.47
C ASP A 269 -14.10 -0.81 -26.29
N GLU A 270 -14.22 -1.32 -25.07
CA GLU A 270 -14.09 -0.52 -23.85
C GLU A 270 -12.64 -0.10 -23.64
N ALA A 271 -11.66 -0.99 -23.83
CA ALA A 271 -10.23 -0.67 -23.72
C ALA A 271 -9.82 0.44 -24.70
N ILE A 272 -10.34 0.44 -25.94
CA ILE A 272 -10.12 1.50 -26.92
C ILE A 272 -10.63 2.85 -26.41
N ARG A 273 -11.89 2.92 -25.97
CA ARG A 273 -12.60 4.17 -25.72
C ARG A 273 -12.49 4.74 -24.33
N ASN A 274 -12.22 3.90 -23.34
CA ASN A 274 -12.37 4.24 -21.92
C ASN A 274 -11.04 4.53 -21.20
N GLY A 275 -9.95 4.80 -21.91
CA GLY A 275 -8.74 5.39 -21.30
C GLY A 275 -7.70 4.42 -20.73
N LEU A 276 -7.79 3.11 -21.00
CA LEU A 276 -6.67 2.18 -20.78
C LEU A 276 -5.56 2.46 -21.80
N ASP A 277 -4.30 2.56 -21.35
CA ASP A 277 -3.19 2.88 -22.25
C ASP A 277 -2.27 1.69 -22.54
N LEU A 278 -2.08 0.78 -21.59
CA LEU A 278 -1.13 -0.32 -21.72
C LEU A 278 -1.71 -1.59 -21.10
N GLU A 279 -1.82 -2.65 -21.91
CA GLU A 279 -2.43 -3.92 -21.54
C GLU A 279 -1.39 -4.97 -21.17
N PHE A 280 -1.59 -5.65 -20.02
CA PHE A 280 -0.80 -6.77 -19.56
C PHE A 280 -1.67 -7.98 -19.18
N GLY A 281 -1.11 -9.18 -19.32
CA GLY A 281 -1.60 -10.42 -18.72
C GLY A 281 -2.82 -11.07 -19.38
N SER A 282 -3.49 -10.45 -20.35
CA SER A 282 -4.57 -11.08 -21.11
C SER A 282 -4.03 -12.25 -21.91
N TRP A 283 -4.83 -13.33 -22.05
CA TRP A 283 -4.42 -14.54 -22.76
C TRP A 283 -3.03 -15.07 -22.34
N THR A 284 -2.69 -14.86 -21.08
CA THR A 284 -1.45 -15.34 -20.48
C THR A 284 -1.72 -16.61 -19.68
N ASP A 285 -0.94 -17.67 -19.88
CA ASP A 285 -1.05 -18.92 -19.14
C ASP A 285 -1.08 -18.66 -17.62
N GLY A 286 -2.06 -19.28 -16.96
CA GLY A 286 -2.32 -19.13 -15.53
C GLY A 286 -3.15 -17.92 -15.11
N LEU A 287 -3.53 -17.02 -16.03
CA LEU A 287 -4.37 -15.83 -15.73
C LEU A 287 -5.73 -15.87 -16.43
N THR A 288 -5.81 -16.48 -17.60
CA THR A 288 -7.04 -16.62 -18.36
C THR A 288 -7.24 -18.04 -18.85
N ASP A 289 -8.50 -18.46 -18.96
CA ASP A 289 -8.85 -19.82 -19.37
C ASP A 289 -8.32 -20.16 -20.77
N GLY A 290 -7.65 -21.31 -20.89
CA GLY A 290 -7.17 -21.86 -22.16
C GLY A 290 -6.08 -21.03 -22.84
N SER A 291 -5.47 -20.11 -22.14
CA SER A 291 -4.47 -19.24 -22.73
C SER A 291 -3.10 -19.90 -22.82
N SER A 292 -2.51 -19.79 -23.97
CA SER A 292 -1.08 -19.82 -24.19
C SER A 292 -0.65 -18.38 -24.42
N ASN A 293 0.50 -17.93 -23.97
CA ASN A 293 1.03 -16.57 -24.09
C ASN A 293 0.82 -15.90 -25.47
N ALA A 294 -0.43 -15.69 -25.85
CA ALA A 294 -0.83 -15.19 -27.16
C ALA A 294 -0.87 -13.65 -27.18
N TYR A 295 0.28 -13.00 -27.00
CA TYR A 295 0.39 -11.52 -26.88
C TYR A 295 -0.25 -10.79 -28.05
N ASP A 296 -0.13 -11.31 -29.29
CA ASP A 296 -0.75 -10.72 -30.48
C ASP A 296 -2.29 -10.77 -30.45
N MET A 297 -2.87 -11.62 -29.60
CA MET A 297 -4.32 -11.78 -29.47
C MET A 297 -4.90 -10.95 -28.31
N TYR A 298 -4.09 -10.22 -27.59
CA TYR A 298 -4.54 -9.29 -26.55
C TYR A 298 -5.60 -8.33 -27.11
N TYR A 299 -6.48 -7.84 -26.26
CA TYR A 299 -7.61 -6.99 -26.65
C TYR A 299 -7.16 -5.72 -27.37
N MET A 300 -6.02 -5.15 -26.98
CA MET A 300 -5.43 -3.96 -27.61
C MET A 300 -4.37 -4.29 -28.68
N ALA A 301 -4.18 -5.56 -29.04
CA ALA A 301 -3.25 -6.00 -30.08
C ALA A 301 -3.95 -6.14 -31.45
N LEU A 302 -3.87 -7.34 -32.09
CA LEU A 302 -4.52 -7.60 -33.39
C LEU A 302 -6.03 -7.32 -33.42
N PRO A 303 -6.82 -7.58 -32.35
CA PRO A 303 -8.21 -7.20 -32.37
C PRO A 303 -8.42 -5.69 -32.59
N TYR A 304 -7.64 -4.84 -31.93
CA TYR A 304 -7.69 -3.40 -32.17
C TYR A 304 -7.21 -3.00 -33.57
N LEU A 305 -6.07 -3.55 -34.00
CA LEU A 305 -5.52 -3.29 -35.36
C LEU A 305 -6.53 -3.63 -36.47
N ARG A 306 -7.27 -4.75 -36.32
CA ARG A 306 -8.32 -5.14 -37.28
C ARG A 306 -9.44 -4.12 -37.37
N LYS A 307 -9.88 -3.55 -36.25
CA LYS A 307 -10.90 -2.48 -36.22
C LYS A 307 -10.43 -1.20 -36.92
N ILE A 308 -9.16 -0.82 -36.74
CA ILE A 308 -8.56 0.30 -37.46
C ILE A 308 -8.52 0.03 -38.96
N ARG A 309 -8.04 -1.15 -39.36
CA ARG A 309 -7.91 -1.54 -40.79
C ARG A 309 -9.24 -1.67 -41.51
N SER A 310 -10.31 -2.06 -40.77
CA SER A 310 -11.66 -2.11 -41.32
C SER A 310 -12.34 -0.74 -41.38
N GLY A 311 -11.77 0.30 -40.79
CA GLY A 311 -12.37 1.61 -40.66
C GLY A 311 -13.50 1.68 -39.62
N GLU A 312 -13.64 0.68 -38.74
CA GLU A 312 -14.63 0.70 -37.64
C GLU A 312 -14.26 1.73 -36.56
N VAL A 313 -12.98 1.93 -36.33
CA VAL A 313 -12.44 2.95 -35.41
C VAL A 313 -11.32 3.73 -36.08
N GLY A 314 -11.18 5.01 -35.66
CA GLY A 314 -10.06 5.87 -36.07
C GLY A 314 -8.77 5.56 -35.34
N THR A 315 -7.77 6.43 -35.50
CA THR A 315 -6.45 6.34 -34.83
C THR A 315 -6.28 7.33 -33.69
N ASP A 316 -7.25 8.18 -33.41
CA ASP A 316 -7.12 9.27 -32.41
C ASP A 316 -6.95 8.72 -30.98
N GLU A 317 -7.74 7.70 -30.62
CA GLU A 317 -7.60 7.01 -29.34
C GLU A 317 -6.28 6.24 -29.24
N LEU A 318 -5.81 5.63 -30.34
CA LEU A 318 -4.51 4.96 -30.40
C LEU A 318 -3.40 5.97 -30.17
N ASP A 319 -3.44 7.09 -30.86
CA ASP A 319 -2.44 8.16 -30.73
C ASP A 319 -2.41 8.74 -29.30
N THR A 320 -3.56 8.85 -28.66
CA THR A 320 -3.66 9.29 -27.26
C THR A 320 -2.98 8.28 -26.31
N LYS A 321 -3.24 6.99 -26.46
CA LYS A 321 -2.59 5.94 -25.65
C LYS A 321 -1.07 5.92 -25.85
N VAL A 322 -0.66 6.02 -27.10
CA VAL A 322 0.76 6.06 -27.47
C VAL A 322 1.47 7.28 -26.87
N ARG A 323 0.82 8.46 -26.82
CA ARG A 323 1.38 9.64 -26.12
C ARG A 323 1.68 9.36 -24.66
N HIS A 324 0.75 8.70 -23.93
CA HIS A 324 0.94 8.36 -22.52
C HIS A 324 2.06 7.33 -22.34
N VAL A 325 2.14 6.31 -23.20
CA VAL A 325 3.20 5.29 -23.13
C VAL A 325 4.58 5.90 -23.50
N LEU A 326 4.65 6.74 -24.54
CA LEU A 326 5.89 7.46 -24.88
C LEU A 326 6.35 8.39 -23.75
N ARG A 327 5.43 9.10 -23.09
CA ARG A 327 5.74 9.92 -21.91
C ARG A 327 6.41 9.07 -20.84
N LEU A 328 5.83 7.92 -20.53
CA LEU A 328 6.38 6.98 -19.54
C LEU A 328 7.78 6.46 -19.93
N ILE A 329 7.99 6.15 -21.22
CA ILE A 329 9.29 5.73 -21.74
C ILE A 329 10.32 6.88 -21.62
N PHE A 330 9.94 8.10 -21.95
CA PHE A 330 10.85 9.24 -21.91
C PHE A 330 11.18 9.68 -20.47
N GLN A 331 10.26 9.50 -19.54
CA GLN A 331 10.49 9.73 -18.11
C GLN A 331 11.37 8.67 -17.47
N THR A 332 11.39 7.44 -18.00
CA THR A 332 12.07 6.28 -17.43
C THR A 332 13.27 5.83 -18.29
N SER A 333 13.03 4.98 -19.29
CA SER A 333 14.09 4.35 -20.10
C SER A 333 14.97 5.33 -20.83
N MET A 334 14.40 6.45 -21.27
CA MET A 334 15.10 7.53 -22.00
C MET A 334 15.37 8.77 -21.14
N ASN A 335 15.31 8.62 -19.81
CA ASN A 335 15.69 9.70 -18.90
C ASN A 335 17.22 9.82 -18.82
N PRO A 336 17.81 10.96 -19.19
CA PRO A 336 19.26 11.13 -19.21
C PRO A 336 19.89 11.17 -17.83
N ASN A 337 19.09 11.45 -16.77
CA ASN A 337 19.56 11.54 -15.40
C ASN A 337 19.50 10.20 -14.65
N ARG A 338 19.15 9.12 -15.34
CA ARG A 338 19.03 7.79 -14.77
C ARG A 338 20.40 7.24 -14.38
N SER A 339 20.54 6.78 -13.11
CA SER A 339 21.76 6.12 -12.60
C SER A 339 21.73 4.62 -12.88
N PHE A 340 22.74 3.89 -12.40
CA PHE A 340 22.74 2.41 -12.46
C PHE A 340 22.00 1.75 -11.28
N GLY A 341 21.65 2.53 -10.25
CA GLY A 341 21.07 2.01 -9.02
C GLY A 341 22.05 1.16 -8.19
N SER A 342 21.52 0.55 -7.14
CA SER A 342 22.24 -0.38 -6.26
C SER A 342 21.25 -1.43 -5.73
N MET A 343 21.78 -2.60 -5.32
CA MET A 343 20.96 -3.70 -4.80
C MET A 343 21.44 -4.06 -3.41
N CYS A 344 20.49 -4.11 -2.45
CA CYS A 344 20.75 -4.54 -1.07
C CYS A 344 21.98 -3.84 -0.46
N SER A 345 22.10 -2.52 -0.68
CA SER A 345 23.20 -1.71 -0.16
C SER A 345 23.06 -1.49 1.35
N GLU A 346 24.13 -1.09 2.04
CA GLU A 346 24.06 -0.71 3.46
C GLU A 346 23.01 0.38 3.72
N ALA A 347 22.86 1.32 2.78
CA ALA A 347 21.85 2.37 2.86
C ALA A 347 20.43 1.80 2.77
N HIS A 348 20.18 0.80 1.90
CA HIS A 348 18.87 0.13 1.80
C HIS A 348 18.56 -0.68 3.06
N ILE A 349 19.55 -1.38 3.60
CA ILE A 349 19.43 -2.14 4.85
C ILE A 349 19.09 -1.19 6.00
N ALA A 350 19.81 -0.07 6.14
CA ALA A 350 19.55 0.94 7.15
C ALA A 350 18.16 1.58 6.99
N ALA A 351 17.72 1.88 5.75
CA ALA A 351 16.41 2.42 5.47
C ALA A 351 15.30 1.42 5.88
N GLY A 352 15.41 0.17 5.44
CA GLY A 352 14.44 -0.87 5.78
C GLY A 352 14.39 -1.15 7.28
N ARG A 353 15.56 -1.20 7.95
CA ARG A 353 15.65 -1.34 9.41
C ARG A 353 14.94 -0.18 10.13
N THR A 354 15.23 1.06 9.76
CA THR A 354 14.61 2.24 10.37
C THR A 354 13.08 2.22 10.21
N VAL A 355 12.59 1.82 9.03
CA VAL A 355 11.14 1.68 8.82
C VAL A 355 10.53 0.59 9.70
N ALA A 356 11.21 -0.56 9.85
CA ALA A 356 10.77 -1.64 10.74
C ALA A 356 10.74 -1.19 12.20
N ASP A 357 11.80 -0.54 12.68
CA ASP A 357 11.93 -0.03 14.05
C ASP A 357 10.85 0.99 14.40
N GLU A 358 10.59 1.96 13.49
CA GLU A 358 9.57 2.99 13.70
C GLU A 358 8.14 2.49 13.43
N GLY A 359 7.98 1.41 12.68
CA GLY A 359 6.68 0.84 12.33
C GLY A 359 6.12 -0.14 13.36
N ILE A 360 6.97 -0.83 14.13
CA ILE A 360 6.51 -1.72 15.20
C ILE A 360 5.69 -0.92 16.23
N VAL A 361 4.50 -1.44 16.57
CA VAL A 361 3.57 -0.78 17.51
C VAL A 361 3.53 -1.53 18.82
N LEU A 362 3.85 -0.85 19.92
CA LEU A 362 3.63 -1.37 21.27
C LEU A 362 2.15 -1.16 21.65
N LEU A 363 1.41 -2.25 21.74
CA LEU A 363 -0.03 -2.22 22.01
C LEU A 363 -0.38 -2.40 23.49
N LYS A 364 0.45 -3.13 24.22
CA LYS A 364 0.30 -3.34 25.67
C LYS A 364 1.67 -3.46 26.34
N ASN A 365 1.81 -2.85 27.53
CA ASN A 365 2.98 -3.01 28.37
C ASN A 365 2.62 -2.86 29.86
N ASP A 366 2.46 -3.98 30.55
CA ASP A 366 2.27 -4.01 32.00
C ASP A 366 3.64 -4.08 32.71
N HIS A 367 4.50 -3.11 32.41
CA HIS A 367 5.85 -2.94 32.98
C HIS A 367 6.81 -4.12 32.75
N ILE A 368 6.60 -4.92 31.69
CA ILE A 368 7.48 -6.02 31.33
C ILE A 368 8.56 -5.61 30.31
N LEU A 369 8.26 -4.63 29.47
CA LEU A 369 9.16 -4.10 28.47
C LEU A 369 9.70 -2.72 28.86
N PRO A 370 10.95 -2.39 28.49
CA PRO A 370 11.93 -3.23 27.81
C PRO A 370 12.45 -4.35 28.70
N LEU A 371 12.85 -5.47 28.08
CA LEU A 371 13.38 -6.64 28.78
C LEU A 371 14.73 -6.29 29.42
N GLN A 372 14.96 -6.87 30.60
CA GLN A 372 16.25 -6.76 31.30
C GLN A 372 17.24 -7.80 30.79
N GLU A 373 18.50 -7.46 30.76
CA GLU A 373 19.59 -8.36 30.40
C GLU A 373 19.72 -9.56 31.36
N GLY A 374 20.30 -10.66 30.87
CA GLY A 374 20.60 -11.86 31.66
C GLY A 374 19.41 -12.72 32.04
N LYS A 375 18.19 -12.44 31.49
CA LYS A 375 17.01 -13.27 31.71
C LYS A 375 17.06 -14.54 30.88
N ARG A 376 16.54 -15.63 31.45
CA ARG A 376 16.27 -16.87 30.70
C ARG A 376 14.99 -16.68 29.90
N ILE A 377 15.12 -16.61 28.58
CA ILE A 377 14.04 -16.32 27.66
C ILE A 377 13.60 -17.60 26.97
N LEU A 378 12.31 -17.88 26.98
CA LEU A 378 11.69 -18.88 26.12
C LEU A 378 11.00 -18.19 24.96
N VAL A 379 11.40 -18.49 23.72
CA VAL A 379 10.69 -18.10 22.50
C VAL A 379 9.81 -19.24 22.05
N VAL A 380 8.52 -18.97 21.79
CA VAL A 380 7.53 -19.97 21.36
C VAL A 380 6.84 -19.48 20.10
N GLY A 381 6.66 -20.33 19.12
CA GLY A 381 5.85 -20.07 17.93
C GLY A 381 6.57 -20.32 16.63
N GLU A 382 5.83 -20.76 15.61
CA GLU A 382 6.38 -21.00 14.27
C GLU A 382 6.91 -19.73 13.63
N ASN A 383 6.18 -18.61 13.80
CA ASN A 383 6.59 -17.34 13.19
C ASN A 383 7.93 -16.80 13.75
N ALA A 384 8.43 -17.38 14.86
CA ALA A 384 9.76 -17.06 15.36
C ALA A 384 10.89 -17.52 14.41
N ILE A 385 10.64 -18.53 13.59
CA ILE A 385 11.64 -19.12 12.69
C ILE A 385 11.25 -19.06 11.21
N LYS A 386 9.96 -18.83 10.90
CA LYS A 386 9.45 -18.83 9.52
C LYS A 386 9.88 -17.57 8.79
N GLN A 387 10.40 -17.75 7.58
CA GLN A 387 10.65 -16.65 6.65
C GLN A 387 9.34 -16.20 6.02
N MET A 388 9.11 -14.89 5.95
CA MET A 388 7.85 -14.27 5.56
C MET A 388 7.91 -13.49 4.24
N THR A 389 9.07 -13.47 3.57
CA THR A 389 9.24 -12.70 2.32
C THR A 389 8.72 -13.43 1.09
N VAL A 390 8.65 -14.77 1.13
CA VAL A 390 8.09 -15.61 0.07
C VAL A 390 6.63 -15.93 0.37
N GLY A 391 5.79 -15.86 -0.67
CA GLY A 391 4.34 -16.09 -0.58
C GLY A 391 3.54 -14.78 -0.57
N GLY A 392 2.24 -14.88 -0.39
CA GLY A 392 1.34 -13.72 -0.39
C GLY A 392 0.95 -13.21 -1.78
N GLY A 393 1.27 -13.93 -2.86
CA GLY A 393 0.87 -13.56 -4.22
C GLY A 393 1.95 -12.79 -4.99
N SER A 394 1.54 -11.85 -5.84
CA SER A 394 2.43 -11.05 -6.72
C SER A 394 3.51 -10.29 -5.96
N SER A 395 3.28 -9.93 -4.72
CA SER A 395 4.25 -9.26 -3.85
C SER A 395 5.31 -10.19 -3.23
N SER A 396 5.32 -11.47 -3.58
CA SER A 396 6.33 -12.45 -3.12
C SER A 396 7.73 -12.08 -3.58
N LEU A 397 8.71 -12.17 -2.67
CA LEU A 397 10.09 -11.73 -2.91
C LEU A 397 11.09 -12.88 -2.76
N LYS A 398 12.18 -12.80 -3.52
CA LYS A 398 13.39 -13.56 -3.28
C LYS A 398 14.37 -12.69 -2.50
N ALA A 399 14.21 -12.67 -1.18
CA ALA A 399 15.09 -11.87 -0.35
C ALA A 399 16.54 -12.40 -0.38
N LYS A 400 17.52 -11.51 -0.36
CA LYS A 400 18.93 -11.89 -0.25
C LYS A 400 19.24 -12.56 1.08
N TYR A 401 18.54 -12.14 2.12
CA TYR A 401 18.56 -12.72 3.46
C TYR A 401 17.29 -12.28 4.21
N GLU A 402 16.97 -12.99 5.27
CA GLU A 402 15.91 -12.63 6.20
C GLU A 402 16.32 -13.04 7.63
N ILE A 403 16.41 -12.09 8.53
CA ILE A 403 16.71 -12.31 9.95
C ILE A 403 15.39 -12.67 10.64
N SER A 404 15.26 -13.93 11.08
CA SER A 404 14.08 -14.38 11.80
C SER A 404 13.98 -13.73 13.19
N PRO A 405 12.77 -13.61 13.78
CA PRO A 405 12.61 -13.11 15.15
C PRO A 405 13.47 -13.87 16.18
N LEU A 406 13.56 -15.19 16.08
CA LEU A 406 14.39 -15.99 16.97
C LEU A 406 15.89 -15.64 16.83
N GLN A 407 16.36 -15.48 15.58
CA GLN A 407 17.74 -15.10 15.32
C GLN A 407 18.07 -13.74 15.96
N GLY A 408 17.28 -12.72 15.69
CA GLY A 408 17.49 -11.38 16.25
C GLY A 408 17.45 -11.36 17.79
N ILE A 409 16.52 -12.09 18.40
CA ILE A 409 16.44 -12.20 19.86
C ILE A 409 17.69 -12.91 20.42
N ARG A 410 18.18 -13.97 19.78
CA ARG A 410 19.40 -14.69 20.19
C ARG A 410 20.66 -13.84 20.06
N GLU A 411 20.81 -13.14 18.97
CA GLU A 411 21.95 -12.23 18.74
C GLU A 411 21.99 -11.13 19.79
N ARG A 412 20.82 -10.59 20.17
CA ARG A 412 20.74 -9.52 21.17
C ARG A 412 20.87 -9.99 22.61
N ALA A 413 20.20 -11.10 22.97
CA ALA A 413 20.16 -11.60 24.36
C ALA A 413 21.33 -12.53 24.72
N GLY A 414 22.04 -13.04 23.71
CA GLY A 414 23.03 -14.12 23.83
C GLY A 414 22.37 -15.50 23.69
N GLU A 415 22.94 -16.34 22.82
CA GLU A 415 22.40 -17.68 22.46
C GLU A 415 22.09 -18.55 23.69
N ALA A 416 22.95 -18.54 24.71
CA ALA A 416 22.80 -19.36 25.92
C ALA A 416 21.57 -18.97 26.77
N ASN A 417 21.06 -17.76 26.61
CA ASN A 417 19.93 -17.24 27.38
C ASN A 417 18.58 -17.52 26.70
N VAL A 418 18.58 -18.03 25.45
CA VAL A 418 17.35 -18.16 24.64
C VAL A 418 17.09 -19.61 24.26
N ARG A 419 16.05 -20.18 24.83
CA ARG A 419 15.49 -21.48 24.43
C ARG A 419 14.34 -21.27 23.44
N TYR A 420 14.23 -22.12 22.44
CA TYR A 420 13.12 -22.13 21.49
C TYR A 420 12.30 -23.40 21.58
N VAL A 421 10.97 -23.27 21.44
CA VAL A 421 10.01 -24.36 21.33
C VAL A 421 8.96 -24.02 20.28
N ARG A 422 8.57 -24.99 19.46
CA ARG A 422 7.68 -24.78 18.32
C ARG A 422 6.29 -24.26 18.72
N GLY A 423 5.61 -24.93 19.65
CA GLY A 423 4.29 -24.56 20.17
C GLY A 423 3.11 -24.86 19.24
N TYR A 424 3.19 -24.49 17.97
CA TYR A 424 2.20 -24.80 16.94
C TYR A 424 2.86 -25.02 15.58
N VAL A 425 2.13 -25.63 14.63
CA VAL A 425 2.53 -25.79 13.23
C VAL A 425 1.55 -25.04 12.34
N GLY A 426 2.06 -24.18 11.51
CA GLY A 426 1.31 -23.46 10.47
C GLY A 426 1.42 -24.15 9.12
N ASP A 427 1.06 -23.42 8.06
CA ASP A 427 1.26 -23.89 6.69
C ASP A 427 2.74 -24.01 6.38
N THR A 428 3.10 -25.13 5.78
CA THR A 428 4.48 -25.40 5.38
C THR A 428 4.89 -24.67 4.10
N GLY A 429 3.98 -23.86 3.51
CA GLY A 429 4.24 -23.04 2.35
C GLY A 429 5.45 -22.12 2.56
N GLY A 430 6.12 -21.82 1.51
CA GLY A 430 7.34 -21.01 1.44
C GLY A 430 7.88 -21.09 0.03
N GLU A 431 6.97 -21.31 -0.93
CA GLU A 431 7.24 -21.31 -2.36
C GLU A 431 6.23 -20.44 -3.10
N TYR A 432 6.72 -19.68 -4.07
CA TYR A 432 5.89 -18.94 -5.03
C TYR A 432 6.65 -18.79 -6.35
N ASN A 433 6.05 -19.30 -7.44
CA ASN A 433 6.63 -19.25 -8.79
C ASN A 433 8.08 -19.76 -8.85
N GLY A 434 8.37 -20.84 -8.13
CA GLY A 434 9.70 -21.47 -8.07
C GLY A 434 10.70 -20.76 -7.13
N VAL A 435 10.32 -19.66 -6.48
CA VAL A 435 11.09 -19.10 -5.36
C VAL A 435 10.74 -19.86 -4.11
N THR A 436 11.72 -20.40 -3.43
CA THR A 436 11.53 -21.16 -2.18
C THR A 436 12.42 -20.63 -1.08
N THR A 437 11.92 -20.65 0.16
CA THR A 437 12.74 -20.37 1.35
C THR A 437 13.73 -21.48 1.67
N GLY A 438 13.51 -22.69 1.16
CA GLY A 438 14.28 -23.88 1.51
C GLY A 438 14.06 -24.38 2.95
N GLN A 439 13.19 -23.76 3.71
CA GLN A 439 12.92 -24.13 5.11
C GLN A 439 12.14 -25.45 5.19
N GLN A 440 12.55 -26.32 6.11
CA GLN A 440 11.85 -27.56 6.44
C GLN A 440 11.03 -27.34 7.72
N LEU A 441 9.79 -26.90 7.56
CA LEU A 441 8.92 -26.50 8.67
C LEU A 441 7.92 -27.60 9.10
N ALA A 442 7.86 -28.73 8.40
CA ALA A 442 6.95 -29.81 8.73
C ALA A 442 7.26 -30.38 10.13
N ASP A 443 6.22 -30.55 10.94
CA ASP A 443 6.28 -31.22 12.23
C ASP A 443 5.01 -32.08 12.39
N LEU A 444 5.18 -33.37 12.54
CA LEU A 444 4.07 -34.35 12.57
C LEU A 444 3.56 -34.61 13.99
N ARG A 445 4.12 -33.96 15.00
CA ARG A 445 3.65 -34.11 16.37
C ARG A 445 2.24 -33.56 16.54
N PRO A 446 1.39 -34.17 17.36
CA PRO A 446 0.07 -33.63 17.66
C PRO A 446 0.16 -32.24 18.31
N ALA A 447 -0.80 -31.36 18.02
CA ALA A 447 -0.85 -30.01 18.61
C ALA A 447 -0.82 -30.04 20.16
N THR A 448 -1.46 -31.04 20.77
CA THR A 448 -1.46 -31.22 22.23
C THR A 448 -0.06 -31.49 22.81
N GLU A 449 0.80 -32.20 22.07
CA GLU A 449 2.18 -32.46 22.50
C GLU A 449 3.02 -31.19 22.38
N LEU A 450 2.88 -30.43 21.29
CA LEU A 450 3.57 -29.15 21.08
C LEU A 450 3.18 -28.13 22.15
N ILE A 451 1.90 -28.01 22.46
CA ILE A 451 1.40 -27.16 23.56
C ILE A 451 1.97 -27.59 24.92
N GLN A 452 1.97 -28.90 25.20
CA GLN A 452 2.48 -29.40 26.49
C GLN A 452 3.98 -29.14 26.63
N GLU A 453 4.77 -29.33 25.58
CA GLU A 453 6.20 -29.00 25.57
C GLU A 453 6.41 -27.51 25.87
N ALA A 454 5.66 -26.62 25.18
CA ALA A 454 5.75 -25.19 25.37
C ALA A 454 5.37 -24.76 26.81
N VAL A 455 4.30 -25.31 27.34
CA VAL A 455 3.84 -25.07 28.74
C VAL A 455 4.88 -25.51 29.75
N ASN A 456 5.51 -26.68 29.57
CA ASN A 456 6.55 -27.17 30.46
C ASN A 456 7.79 -26.25 30.41
N ALA A 457 8.23 -25.87 29.24
CA ALA A 457 9.36 -24.94 29.04
C ALA A 457 9.07 -23.54 29.64
N ALA A 458 7.83 -23.07 29.53
CA ALA A 458 7.42 -21.76 30.02
C ALA A 458 7.56 -21.63 31.56
N ARG A 459 7.37 -22.72 32.31
CA ARG A 459 7.53 -22.74 33.77
C ARG A 459 8.97 -22.54 34.24
N GLU A 460 9.94 -22.84 33.37
CA GLU A 460 11.39 -22.76 33.67
C GLU A 460 11.98 -21.40 33.24
N ALA A 461 11.29 -20.61 32.41
CA ALA A 461 11.75 -19.34 31.88
C ALA A 461 11.43 -18.17 32.83
N ASP A 462 12.28 -17.14 32.81
CA ASP A 462 12.01 -15.86 33.48
C ASP A 462 11.03 -15.01 32.69
N VAL A 463 11.07 -15.12 31.35
CA VAL A 463 10.19 -14.43 30.40
C VAL A 463 9.84 -15.39 29.26
N VAL A 464 8.59 -15.36 28.82
CA VAL A 464 8.13 -16.06 27.62
C VAL A 464 7.80 -15.04 26.55
N ILE A 465 8.36 -15.22 25.34
CA ILE A 465 8.04 -14.44 24.15
C ILE A 465 7.32 -15.37 23.17
N PHE A 466 6.01 -15.18 23.00
CA PHE A 466 5.27 -15.85 21.95
C PHE A 466 5.38 -15.05 20.67
N VAL A 467 5.82 -15.67 19.57
CA VAL A 467 5.90 -15.07 18.23
C VAL A 467 4.96 -15.81 17.31
N GLY A 468 3.88 -15.16 16.96
CA GLY A 468 2.83 -15.74 16.14
C GLY A 468 2.21 -14.72 15.18
N GLY A 469 0.96 -14.96 14.79
CA GLY A 469 0.21 -14.10 13.90
C GLY A 469 -0.30 -14.82 12.66
N LEU A 470 -0.38 -14.07 11.57
CA LEU A 470 -0.69 -14.59 10.24
C LEU A 470 0.61 -14.97 9.51
N ASN A 471 0.46 -15.51 8.31
CA ASN A 471 1.57 -15.75 7.39
C ASN A 471 1.15 -15.40 5.96
N LYS A 472 1.97 -15.76 4.98
CA LYS A 472 1.75 -15.46 3.56
C LYS A 472 1.08 -16.62 2.78
N ALA A 473 0.43 -17.56 3.49
CA ALA A 473 -0.32 -18.65 2.88
C ALA A 473 -1.73 -18.22 2.49
N ASP A 474 -2.38 -19.02 1.67
CA ASP A 474 -3.76 -18.83 1.24
C ASP A 474 -4.70 -18.67 2.46
N HIS A 475 -5.70 -17.81 2.31
CA HIS A 475 -6.66 -17.47 3.36
C HIS A 475 -6.04 -16.84 4.62
N GLN A 476 -4.87 -16.21 4.46
CA GLN A 476 -4.23 -15.38 5.48
C GLN A 476 -3.90 -13.99 4.91
N ASP A 477 -2.64 -13.54 4.96
CA ASP A 477 -2.21 -12.32 4.27
C ASP A 477 -1.69 -12.71 2.87
N ALA A 478 -2.62 -12.95 1.95
CA ALA A 478 -2.31 -13.42 0.59
C ALA A 478 -3.27 -12.86 -0.45
N GLU A 479 -2.73 -12.58 -1.64
CA GLU A 479 -3.49 -12.23 -2.83
C GLU A 479 -4.32 -13.43 -3.34
N GLY A 480 -5.49 -13.16 -3.92
CA GLY A 480 -6.38 -14.15 -4.53
C GLY A 480 -7.40 -14.77 -3.58
N CYS A 481 -7.28 -14.56 -2.29
CA CYS A 481 -8.24 -15.06 -1.31
C CYS A 481 -8.29 -14.20 -0.05
N ASP A 482 -9.49 -14.05 0.50
CA ASP A 482 -9.71 -13.41 1.79
C ASP A 482 -9.54 -14.40 2.93
N ARG A 483 -9.26 -13.89 4.14
CA ARG A 483 -9.21 -14.69 5.37
C ARG A 483 -10.57 -15.30 5.68
N LEU A 484 -10.57 -16.53 6.20
CA LEU A 484 -11.79 -17.24 6.56
C LEU A 484 -12.34 -16.85 7.94
N GLN A 485 -11.49 -16.31 8.81
CA GLN A 485 -11.85 -15.97 10.20
C GLN A 485 -11.04 -14.79 10.72
N TYR A 486 -11.59 -14.15 11.75
CA TYR A 486 -10.94 -13.01 12.41
C TYR A 486 -9.94 -13.43 13.48
N ASP A 487 -10.10 -14.63 14.06
CA ASP A 487 -9.16 -15.19 15.03
C ASP A 487 -7.79 -15.50 14.41
N LEU A 488 -6.77 -15.59 15.25
CA LEU A 488 -5.47 -16.13 14.85
C LEU A 488 -5.61 -17.64 14.55
N PRO A 489 -5.00 -18.12 13.45
CA PRO A 489 -5.11 -19.53 13.03
C PRO A 489 -4.28 -20.48 13.90
N TYR A 490 -4.39 -21.78 13.61
CA TYR A 490 -3.55 -22.88 14.15
C TYR A 490 -3.60 -23.06 15.68
N GLY A 491 -4.70 -22.69 16.35
CA GLY A 491 -4.83 -22.83 17.81
C GLY A 491 -3.93 -21.87 18.60
N GLN A 492 -3.48 -20.79 17.99
CA GLN A 492 -2.64 -19.80 18.66
C GLN A 492 -3.32 -19.14 19.87
N PRO A 493 -4.62 -18.79 19.87
CA PRO A 493 -5.28 -18.23 21.06
C PRO A 493 -5.22 -19.17 22.27
N GLU A 494 -5.45 -20.45 22.06
CA GLU A 494 -5.42 -21.48 23.10
C GLU A 494 -4.00 -21.67 23.67
N LEU A 495 -2.98 -21.65 22.79
CA LEU A 495 -1.57 -21.72 23.18
C LEU A 495 -1.16 -20.50 24.00
N ILE A 496 -1.53 -19.27 23.57
CA ILE A 496 -1.25 -18.04 24.31
C ILE A 496 -1.85 -18.11 25.72
N SER A 497 -3.12 -18.52 25.84
CA SER A 497 -3.78 -18.68 27.13
C SER A 497 -3.13 -19.76 28.00
N ALA A 498 -2.66 -20.87 27.42
CA ALA A 498 -1.93 -21.89 28.12
C ALA A 498 -0.57 -21.41 28.65
N LEU A 499 0.17 -20.66 27.83
CA LEU A 499 1.44 -20.05 28.22
C LEU A 499 1.25 -19.00 29.33
N ALA A 500 0.21 -18.16 29.26
CA ALA A 500 -0.10 -17.15 30.27
C ALA A 500 -0.45 -17.75 31.64
N LYS A 501 -1.06 -18.94 31.65
CA LYS A 501 -1.30 -19.72 32.88
C LYS A 501 -0.01 -20.29 33.45
N ALA A 502 0.92 -20.72 32.58
CA ALA A 502 2.19 -21.33 32.99
C ALA A 502 3.22 -20.29 33.46
N ASN A 503 3.25 -19.11 32.82
CA ASN A 503 4.17 -18.04 33.16
C ASN A 503 3.49 -16.65 32.98
N LYS A 504 3.47 -15.87 34.05
CA LYS A 504 2.84 -14.55 34.07
C LYS A 504 3.63 -13.48 33.31
N ASN A 505 4.91 -13.72 33.01
CA ASN A 505 5.76 -12.82 32.25
C ASN A 505 5.71 -13.17 30.76
N LEU A 506 4.51 -13.13 30.17
CA LEU A 506 4.27 -13.42 28.75
C LEU A 506 4.20 -12.12 27.95
N VAL A 507 5.06 -12.01 26.95
CA VAL A 507 5.03 -11.01 25.88
C VAL A 507 4.59 -11.70 24.58
N VAL A 508 3.66 -11.10 23.87
CA VAL A 508 3.17 -11.59 22.60
C VAL A 508 3.67 -10.65 21.48
N VAL A 509 4.25 -11.22 20.44
CA VAL A 509 4.71 -10.52 19.23
C VAL A 509 3.93 -11.09 18.05
N ILE A 510 3.17 -10.25 17.35
CA ILE A 510 2.33 -10.67 16.23
C ILE A 510 2.86 -10.11 14.92
N LEU A 511 3.12 -11.02 13.97
CA LEU A 511 3.40 -10.71 12.57
C LEU A 511 2.09 -10.84 11.79
N SER A 512 1.58 -9.73 11.27
CA SER A 512 0.31 -9.69 10.54
C SER A 512 0.16 -8.36 9.81
N GLY A 513 -0.37 -8.36 8.59
CA GLY A 513 -0.82 -7.16 7.90
C GLY A 513 -2.26 -6.74 8.24
N ASN A 514 -2.92 -7.50 9.11
CA ASN A 514 -4.33 -7.34 9.46
C ASN A 514 -4.55 -7.28 10.97
N ALA A 515 -5.72 -6.75 11.38
CA ALA A 515 -6.25 -6.91 12.71
C ALA A 515 -6.75 -8.35 12.94
N TYR A 516 -6.83 -8.75 14.20
CA TYR A 516 -7.23 -10.07 14.66
C TYR A 516 -7.92 -9.97 16.03
N ALA A 517 -8.67 -11.01 16.40
CA ALA A 517 -9.29 -11.08 17.73
C ALA A 517 -8.22 -11.21 18.83
N THR A 518 -8.43 -10.48 19.92
CA THR A 518 -7.48 -10.36 21.04
C THR A 518 -8.09 -10.83 22.36
N THR A 519 -8.91 -11.89 22.34
CA THR A 519 -9.61 -12.41 23.52
C THR A 519 -8.67 -12.78 24.67
N TRP A 520 -7.45 -13.20 24.36
CA TRP A 520 -6.38 -13.57 25.27
C TRP A 520 -5.59 -12.36 25.84
N LEU A 521 -5.80 -11.16 25.34
CA LEU A 521 -5.03 -9.95 25.71
C LEU A 521 -4.99 -9.68 27.23
N PRO A 522 -6.09 -9.84 28.01
CA PRO A 522 -6.04 -9.62 29.45
C PRO A 522 -5.07 -10.54 30.21
N GLU A 523 -4.73 -11.70 29.63
CA GLU A 523 -3.86 -12.70 30.24
C GLU A 523 -2.36 -12.41 30.03
N THR A 524 -2.00 -11.49 29.13
CA THR A 524 -0.61 -11.18 28.73
C THR A 524 -0.11 -9.89 29.38
N LYS A 525 1.21 -9.73 29.55
CA LYS A 525 1.81 -8.50 30.06
C LYS A 525 2.29 -7.53 28.97
N GLY A 526 2.62 -8.04 27.79
CA GLY A 526 3.08 -7.22 26.67
C GLY A 526 2.49 -7.70 25.36
N LEU A 527 2.25 -6.75 24.43
CA LEU A 527 1.83 -7.04 23.06
C LEU A 527 2.52 -6.07 22.10
N LEU A 528 3.21 -6.64 21.10
CA LEU A 528 3.78 -5.93 19.95
C LEU A 528 3.07 -6.36 18.68
N GLN A 529 2.68 -5.38 17.85
CA GLN A 529 2.31 -5.59 16.45
C GLN A 529 3.55 -5.33 15.60
N ALA A 530 4.13 -6.38 15.02
CA ALA A 530 5.42 -6.31 14.33
C ALA A 530 5.33 -6.37 12.81
N TRP A 531 4.11 -6.53 12.25
CA TRP A 531 3.84 -6.55 10.82
C TRP A 531 4.60 -7.66 10.07
N PHE A 532 4.80 -7.48 8.75
CA PHE A 532 5.80 -8.17 7.94
C PHE A 532 6.92 -7.16 7.68
N SER A 533 7.95 -7.19 8.49
CA SER A 533 8.97 -6.14 8.57
C SER A 533 10.19 -6.38 7.65
N GLY A 534 10.08 -7.33 6.72
CA GLY A 534 11.08 -7.57 5.68
C GLY A 534 12.35 -8.27 6.18
N SER A 535 13.47 -8.01 5.49
CA SER A 535 14.76 -8.69 5.75
C SER A 535 15.27 -8.53 7.19
N GLU A 536 14.98 -7.40 7.84
CA GLU A 536 15.47 -7.04 9.17
C GLU A 536 14.47 -7.30 10.31
N THR A 537 13.44 -8.09 10.06
CA THR A 537 12.34 -8.36 11.02
C THR A 537 12.86 -8.74 12.42
N GLY A 538 13.81 -9.67 12.49
CA GLY A 538 14.31 -10.17 13.77
C GLY A 538 15.07 -9.14 14.58
N HIS A 539 15.91 -8.35 13.92
CA HIS A 539 16.63 -7.28 14.57
C HIS A 539 15.71 -6.18 15.11
N ALA A 540 14.75 -5.69 14.28
CA ALA A 540 13.82 -4.66 14.70
C ALA A 540 12.94 -5.11 15.88
N ILE A 541 12.48 -6.37 15.89
CA ILE A 541 11.76 -6.94 17.03
C ILE A 541 12.64 -6.96 18.29
N ALA A 542 13.90 -7.37 18.17
CA ALA A 542 14.84 -7.40 19.27
C ALA A 542 15.12 -5.99 19.82
N ASP A 543 15.36 -5.01 18.96
CA ASP A 543 15.59 -3.61 19.36
C ASP A 543 14.45 -3.05 20.21
N VAL A 544 13.22 -3.31 19.79
CA VAL A 544 12.05 -2.87 20.58
C VAL A 544 11.92 -3.67 21.87
N LEU A 545 12.09 -5.00 21.84
CA LEU A 545 11.97 -5.84 23.03
C LEU A 545 12.97 -5.45 24.13
N PHE A 546 14.20 -5.12 23.74
CA PHE A 546 15.28 -4.79 24.70
C PHE A 546 15.43 -3.28 24.95
N GLY A 547 14.69 -2.44 24.22
CA GLY A 547 14.66 -1.00 24.41
C GLY A 547 15.85 -0.26 23.80
N ASP A 548 16.53 -0.88 22.85
CA ASP A 548 17.54 -0.22 22.01
C ASP A 548 16.85 0.81 21.11
N VAL A 549 15.60 0.53 20.74
CA VAL A 549 14.66 1.47 20.11
C VAL A 549 13.44 1.68 21.03
N ASN A 550 13.08 2.94 21.25
CA ASN A 550 11.82 3.28 21.91
C ASN A 550 10.68 3.23 20.89
N PRO A 551 9.66 2.34 21.05
CA PRO A 551 8.60 2.19 20.08
C PRO A 551 7.85 3.51 19.84
N SER A 552 7.62 3.82 18.58
CA SER A 552 6.95 5.05 18.14
C SER A 552 5.90 4.82 17.04
N GLY A 553 5.70 3.58 16.65
CA GLY A 553 4.68 3.19 15.67
C GLY A 553 3.27 3.47 16.17
N ARG A 554 2.38 3.77 15.24
CA ARG A 554 0.95 4.01 15.49
C ARG A 554 0.12 3.17 14.52
N LEU A 555 -0.98 2.59 15.01
CA LEU A 555 -1.85 1.74 14.20
C LEU A 555 -2.44 2.53 13.02
N PRO A 556 -2.33 2.02 11.78
CA PRO A 556 -2.96 2.62 10.61
C PRO A 556 -4.42 2.19 10.41
N PHE A 557 -4.95 1.36 11.31
CA PHE A 557 -6.35 0.91 11.33
C PHE A 557 -6.79 0.52 12.75
N THR A 558 -8.10 0.48 12.93
CA THR A 558 -8.77 0.19 14.20
C THR A 558 -8.83 -1.32 14.46
N PHE A 559 -8.56 -1.76 15.70
CA PHE A 559 -8.80 -3.13 16.17
C PHE A 559 -10.13 -3.19 16.92
N MET A 560 -11.11 -3.89 16.35
CA MET A 560 -12.38 -4.16 17.00
C MET A 560 -12.35 -5.51 17.74
N PRO A 561 -13.17 -5.69 18.81
CA PRO A 561 -13.19 -6.95 19.56
C PRO A 561 -13.68 -8.15 18.74
N ALA A 562 -14.62 -7.95 17.83
CA ALA A 562 -15.21 -8.99 17.00
C ALA A 562 -15.38 -8.53 15.55
N LEU A 563 -15.40 -9.49 14.63
CA LEU A 563 -15.63 -9.23 13.21
C LEU A 563 -16.94 -8.46 12.97
N THR A 564 -17.99 -8.80 13.72
CA THR A 564 -19.31 -8.13 13.65
C THR A 564 -19.31 -6.67 14.12
N ASP A 565 -18.22 -6.18 14.68
CA ASP A 565 -18.07 -4.78 15.05
C ASP A 565 -17.41 -3.94 13.92
N TYR A 566 -17.01 -4.57 12.81
CA TYR A 566 -16.60 -3.84 11.61
C TYR A 566 -17.81 -3.50 10.73
N PRO A 567 -17.88 -2.29 10.16
CA PRO A 567 -19.05 -1.82 9.44
C PRO A 567 -19.38 -2.70 8.23
N ALA A 568 -18.40 -3.15 7.47
CA ALA A 568 -18.62 -4.05 6.33
C ALA A 568 -19.37 -5.35 6.68
N HIS A 569 -19.30 -5.80 7.94
CA HIS A 569 -19.94 -7.04 8.43
C HIS A 569 -21.27 -6.80 9.16
N GLN A 570 -21.76 -5.56 9.24
CA GLN A 570 -23.04 -5.22 9.89
C GLN A 570 -24.25 -5.52 9.03
N TYR A 571 -24.09 -5.58 7.70
CA TYR A 571 -25.17 -5.60 6.74
C TYR A 571 -25.29 -6.95 6.01
N GLY A 572 -24.63 -7.99 6.52
CA GLY A 572 -24.64 -9.33 5.96
C GLY A 572 -23.91 -9.46 4.62
N ALA A 573 -24.17 -10.56 3.93
CA ALA A 573 -23.42 -10.94 2.73
C ALA A 573 -23.50 -9.89 1.60
N ALA A 574 -24.57 -9.12 1.47
CA ALA A 574 -24.68 -8.08 0.47
C ALA A 574 -23.60 -6.99 0.61
N ALA A 575 -23.13 -6.71 1.83
CA ALA A 575 -22.07 -5.73 2.07
C ALA A 575 -20.67 -6.35 2.06
N TYR A 576 -20.55 -7.63 2.42
CA TYR A 576 -19.33 -8.42 2.32
C TYR A 576 -19.64 -9.90 2.50
N PRO A 577 -19.17 -10.81 1.64
CA PRO A 577 -18.33 -10.58 0.47
C PRO A 577 -19.11 -10.24 -0.82
N GLY A 578 -20.41 -10.08 -0.78
CA GLY A 578 -21.32 -9.88 -1.89
C GLY A 578 -22.26 -11.05 -2.10
N ILE A 579 -23.30 -10.84 -2.92
CA ILE A 579 -24.27 -11.87 -3.33
C ILE A 579 -24.35 -11.84 -4.86
N ASN A 580 -24.16 -12.98 -5.53
CA ASN A 580 -24.18 -13.08 -6.99
C ASN A 580 -23.23 -12.08 -7.67
N ASP A 581 -22.03 -11.96 -7.15
CA ASP A 581 -21.01 -11.00 -7.61
C ASP A 581 -21.40 -9.52 -7.50
N GLU A 582 -22.41 -9.18 -6.73
CA GLU A 582 -22.78 -7.81 -6.39
C GLU A 582 -22.42 -7.51 -4.93
N VAL A 583 -21.67 -6.45 -4.68
CA VAL A 583 -21.31 -5.97 -3.35
C VAL A 583 -21.72 -4.51 -3.18
N GLU A 584 -22.41 -4.22 -2.08
CA GLU A 584 -22.83 -2.87 -1.75
C GLU A 584 -22.04 -2.33 -0.55
N TYR A 585 -21.35 -1.21 -0.71
CA TYR A 585 -20.65 -0.55 0.39
C TYR A 585 -21.63 0.25 1.26
N LYS A 586 -22.47 -0.49 2.01
CA LYS A 586 -23.52 0.07 2.89
C LYS A 586 -23.00 0.82 4.10
N ASP A 587 -21.74 0.66 4.40
CA ASP A 587 -20.99 1.41 5.40
C ASP A 587 -20.74 2.87 4.98
N ASP A 588 -20.88 3.19 3.70
CA ASP A 588 -20.74 4.53 3.13
C ASP A 588 -19.43 5.20 3.60
N ILE A 589 -19.49 6.40 4.15
CA ILE A 589 -18.30 7.13 4.68
C ILE A 589 -17.85 6.63 6.06
N PHE A 590 -18.56 5.69 6.67
CA PHE A 590 -18.27 5.18 8.02
C PHE A 590 -17.36 3.94 7.98
N VAL A 591 -16.11 4.13 7.58
CA VAL A 591 -15.07 3.10 7.56
C VAL A 591 -14.12 3.31 8.73
N GLY A 592 -13.63 2.22 9.34
CA GLY A 592 -12.62 2.27 10.40
C GLY A 592 -13.06 3.08 11.63
N TYR A 593 -12.19 3.99 12.12
CA TYR A 593 -12.49 4.80 13.30
C TYR A 593 -13.70 5.74 13.11
N ARG A 594 -14.01 6.15 11.88
CA ARG A 594 -15.21 6.96 11.60
C ARG A 594 -16.48 6.24 12.03
N TYR A 595 -16.48 4.91 11.87
CA TYR A 595 -17.54 4.05 12.38
C TYR A 595 -17.42 3.80 13.89
N ALA A 596 -16.20 3.50 14.37
CA ALA A 596 -15.94 3.21 15.78
C ALA A 596 -16.34 4.37 16.71
N ASP A 597 -16.21 5.60 16.25
CA ASP A 597 -16.62 6.82 16.97
C ASP A 597 -18.13 6.91 17.22
N LEU A 598 -18.94 6.12 16.53
CA LEU A 598 -20.39 6.03 16.78
C LEU A 598 -20.73 5.20 18.03
N TYR A 599 -19.75 4.57 18.69
CA TYR A 599 -19.98 3.77 19.89
C TYR A 599 -20.75 4.57 20.96
N GLY A 600 -21.75 3.92 21.58
CA GLY A 600 -22.60 4.54 22.60
C GLY A 600 -23.79 5.33 22.02
N ARG A 601 -23.88 5.50 20.73
CA ARG A 601 -25.05 6.11 20.10
C ARG A 601 -26.27 5.20 20.25
N LYS A 602 -27.33 5.72 20.87
CA LYS A 602 -28.53 4.92 21.22
C LYS A 602 -29.43 4.62 20.03
N ARG A 603 -29.36 5.39 18.94
CA ARG A 603 -30.20 5.24 17.76
C ARG A 603 -29.31 5.17 16.52
N PRO A 604 -29.69 4.37 15.53
CA PRO A 604 -29.00 4.36 14.24
C PRO A 604 -28.93 5.77 13.64
N LEU A 605 -27.83 6.06 12.98
CA LEU A 605 -27.69 7.23 12.14
C LEU A 605 -28.43 6.95 10.83
N LYS A 606 -29.42 7.79 10.52
CA LYS A 606 -30.22 7.65 9.29
C LYS A 606 -30.09 8.90 8.45
N TYR A 607 -29.82 8.73 7.17
CA TYR A 607 -29.76 9.82 6.21
C TYR A 607 -30.01 9.30 4.79
N THR A 608 -30.23 10.21 3.86
CA THR A 608 -30.36 9.89 2.42
C THR A 608 -29.25 10.63 1.69
N SER A 609 -28.60 9.95 0.76
CA SER A 609 -27.63 10.53 -0.16
C SER A 609 -27.94 10.04 -1.55
N GLN A 610 -28.07 10.94 -2.51
CA GLN A 610 -28.41 10.64 -3.92
C GLN A 610 -29.62 9.69 -4.06
N GLY A 611 -30.66 9.90 -3.25
CA GLY A 611 -31.86 9.07 -3.25
C GLY A 611 -31.75 7.70 -2.56
N VAL A 612 -30.55 7.31 -2.09
CA VAL A 612 -30.31 6.07 -1.36
C VAL A 612 -30.42 6.33 0.15
N ALA A 613 -31.21 5.54 0.87
CA ALA A 613 -31.36 5.63 2.31
C ALA A 613 -30.31 4.77 3.03
N TYR A 614 -29.53 5.41 3.89
CA TYR A 614 -28.53 4.76 4.73
C TYR A 614 -29.01 4.63 6.17
N THR A 615 -28.67 3.53 6.80
CA THR A 615 -28.94 3.28 8.22
C THR A 615 -27.70 2.68 8.85
N ILE A 616 -26.93 3.51 9.56
CA ILE A 616 -25.67 3.12 10.19
C ILE A 616 -25.92 2.84 11.67
N ASN A 617 -25.81 1.58 12.07
CA ASN A 617 -25.88 1.17 13.47
C ASN A 617 -24.56 1.48 14.15
N ALA A 618 -24.62 1.85 15.44
CA ALA A 618 -23.40 1.98 16.24
C ALA A 618 -22.74 0.60 16.46
N PRO A 619 -21.41 0.52 16.58
CA PRO A 619 -20.73 -0.72 16.99
C PRO A 619 -21.19 -1.14 18.40
N LYS A 620 -21.23 -2.45 18.66
CA LYS A 620 -21.64 -3.00 19.96
C LYS A 620 -20.58 -2.77 21.03
N HIS A 621 -19.32 -2.76 20.63
CA HIS A 621 -18.19 -2.64 21.55
C HIS A 621 -17.28 -1.47 21.15
N LYS A 622 -16.51 -0.97 22.13
CA LYS A 622 -15.42 -0.04 21.89
C LYS A 622 -14.29 -0.75 21.15
N PRO A 623 -13.50 -0.04 20.36
CA PRO A 623 -12.24 -0.57 19.86
C PRO A 623 -11.37 -1.11 21.00
N VAL A 624 -10.69 -2.23 20.76
CA VAL A 624 -9.61 -2.71 21.64
C VAL A 624 -8.43 -1.76 21.53
N PHE A 625 -8.08 -1.41 20.31
CA PHE A 625 -7.08 -0.39 20.01
C PHE A 625 -7.62 0.55 18.92
N PRO A 626 -7.74 1.85 19.23
CA PRO A 626 -8.24 2.82 18.26
C PRO A 626 -7.20 3.12 17.17
N PHE A 627 -7.65 3.68 16.05
CA PHE A 627 -6.79 4.22 15.00
C PHE A 627 -5.80 5.24 15.57
N GLY A 628 -4.55 5.19 15.12
CA GLY A 628 -3.47 6.04 15.59
C GLY A 628 -2.87 5.65 16.94
N TYR A 629 -3.34 4.56 17.58
CA TYR A 629 -2.86 4.10 18.87
C TYR A 629 -1.48 3.46 18.81
N GLY A 630 -0.68 3.70 19.82
CA GLY A 630 0.60 3.05 20.11
C GLY A 630 1.20 3.62 21.38
N LEU A 631 1.85 2.77 22.17
CA LEU A 631 2.55 3.12 23.40
C LEU A 631 4.03 3.44 23.12
N SER A 632 4.67 4.06 24.11
CA SER A 632 6.10 4.34 24.13
C SER A 632 6.68 3.92 25.49
N TYR A 633 7.99 3.78 25.58
CA TYR A 633 8.72 3.60 26.85
C TYR A 633 8.91 4.92 27.61
N THR A 634 8.42 6.03 27.07
CA THR A 634 8.34 7.33 27.72
C THR A 634 6.89 7.84 27.72
N THR A 635 6.65 8.99 28.32
CA THR A 635 5.34 9.62 28.39
C THR A 635 5.38 11.03 27.84
N PHE A 636 4.27 11.51 27.29
CA PHE A 636 4.13 12.84 26.72
C PHE A 636 2.96 13.59 27.34
N ALA A 637 3.13 14.88 27.54
CA ALA A 637 2.07 15.79 27.98
C ALA A 637 1.81 16.85 26.91
N TYR A 638 0.53 17.16 26.71
CA TYR A 638 0.05 18.18 25.78
C TYR A 638 -0.42 19.40 26.55
N SER A 639 -0.04 20.61 26.12
CA SER A 639 -0.40 21.86 26.80
C SER A 639 -0.46 23.03 25.81
N ASN A 640 -0.94 24.17 26.27
CA ASN A 640 -0.93 25.46 25.56
C ASN A 640 -1.52 25.41 24.14
N ALA A 641 -2.55 24.58 23.90
CA ALA A 641 -3.22 24.58 22.62
C ALA A 641 -3.87 25.92 22.33
N ALA A 642 -3.54 26.53 21.19
CA ALA A 642 -4.01 27.87 20.82
C ALA A 642 -4.23 27.99 19.31
N LEU A 643 -5.12 28.94 18.94
CA LEU A 643 -5.36 29.33 17.54
C LEU A 643 -4.87 30.76 17.32
N SER A 644 -4.04 30.97 16.30
CA SER A 644 -3.62 32.27 15.82
C SER A 644 -3.82 32.36 14.31
N GLY A 645 -4.78 33.20 13.90
CA GLY A 645 -5.20 33.23 12.49
C GLY A 645 -5.82 31.94 12.08
N ASN A 646 -5.20 31.26 11.12
CA ASN A 646 -5.57 29.91 10.66
C ASN A 646 -4.59 28.82 11.12
N THR A 647 -3.68 29.14 12.05
CA THR A 647 -2.71 28.16 12.56
C THR A 647 -3.08 27.75 13.98
N VAL A 648 -3.33 26.47 14.19
CA VAL A 648 -3.48 25.87 15.52
C VAL A 648 -2.13 25.32 15.97
N SER A 649 -1.77 25.56 17.22
CA SER A 649 -0.52 25.08 17.82
C SER A 649 -0.78 24.34 19.13
N VAL A 650 0.15 23.48 19.51
CA VAL A 650 0.15 22.75 20.78
C VAL A 650 1.59 22.49 21.22
N ASP A 651 1.85 22.64 22.52
CA ASP A 651 3.13 22.22 23.10
C ASP A 651 3.06 20.75 23.51
N VAL A 652 4.09 19.99 23.15
CA VAL A 652 4.23 18.60 23.55
C VAL A 652 5.55 18.43 24.30
N THR A 653 5.47 17.92 25.54
CA THR A 653 6.60 17.72 26.44
C THR A 653 6.83 16.23 26.68
N ASN A 654 8.05 15.75 26.54
CA ASN A 654 8.43 14.43 27.03
C ASN A 654 8.59 14.47 28.55
N THR A 655 7.65 13.84 29.27
CA THR A 655 7.62 13.82 30.74
C THR A 655 8.29 12.61 31.36
N GLY A 656 8.80 11.69 30.55
CA GLY A 656 9.51 10.51 31.01
C GLY A 656 11.04 10.67 31.02
N SER A 657 11.73 9.55 31.16
CA SER A 657 13.19 9.51 31.36
C SER A 657 13.98 9.04 30.12
N ARG A 658 13.32 8.76 29.00
CA ARG A 658 13.93 8.30 27.76
C ARG A 658 13.57 9.23 26.59
N GLU A 659 14.47 9.40 25.64
CA GLU A 659 14.12 10.01 24.36
C GLU A 659 12.99 9.20 23.71
N GLY A 660 12.05 9.88 23.06
CA GLY A 660 10.95 9.22 22.37
C GLY A 660 10.37 10.08 21.25
N LYS A 661 9.66 9.42 20.35
CA LYS A 661 8.94 10.08 19.26
C LYS A 661 7.44 10.02 19.52
N GLU A 662 6.79 11.16 19.35
CA GLU A 662 5.33 11.29 19.47
C GLU A 662 4.73 11.65 18.11
N VAL A 663 3.54 11.11 17.80
CA VAL A 663 2.76 11.47 16.62
C VAL A 663 1.59 12.36 17.09
N VAL A 664 1.72 13.64 16.87
CA VAL A 664 0.67 14.61 17.15
C VAL A 664 -0.35 14.60 16.03
N GLN A 665 -1.60 14.27 16.34
CA GLN A 665 -2.67 14.06 15.37
C GLN A 665 -3.71 15.17 15.48
N LEU A 666 -4.06 15.80 14.34
CA LEU A 666 -5.11 16.81 14.26
C LEU A 666 -6.34 16.20 13.57
N TYR A 667 -7.43 16.15 14.30
CA TYR A 667 -8.75 15.81 13.79
C TYR A 667 -9.63 17.03 13.68
N VAL A 668 -10.53 17.05 12.71
CA VAL A 668 -11.54 18.09 12.53
C VAL A 668 -12.92 17.51 12.77
N SER A 669 -13.71 18.17 13.60
CA SER A 669 -15.11 17.88 13.88
C SER A 669 -15.97 19.06 13.49
N ASP A 670 -16.94 18.86 12.63
CA ASP A 670 -17.92 19.89 12.26
C ASP A 670 -19.08 19.87 13.25
N ARG A 671 -19.36 21.00 13.90
CA ARG A 671 -20.45 21.10 14.88
C ARG A 671 -21.84 21.06 14.23
N LYS A 672 -21.93 21.53 12.98
CA LYS A 672 -23.21 21.59 12.25
C LYS A 672 -22.98 21.60 10.76
N SER A 673 -23.18 20.49 10.11
CA SER A 673 -23.07 20.31 8.67
C SER A 673 -24.43 20.11 8.03
N SER A 674 -24.59 20.53 6.77
CA SER A 674 -25.79 20.27 5.96
C SER A 674 -25.94 18.78 5.64
N LEU A 675 -24.82 18.07 5.43
CA LEU A 675 -24.79 16.63 5.24
C LEU A 675 -24.25 15.93 6.49
N VAL A 676 -24.62 14.67 6.66
CA VAL A 676 -24.08 13.84 7.75
C VAL A 676 -22.57 13.69 7.57
N ARG A 677 -21.80 13.93 8.63
CA ARG A 677 -20.36 13.76 8.66
C ARG A 677 -19.94 12.77 9.76
N PRO A 678 -18.76 12.16 9.66
CA PRO A 678 -18.13 11.45 10.79
C PRO A 678 -18.00 12.36 12.00
N VAL A 679 -17.93 11.78 13.21
CA VAL A 679 -17.73 12.56 14.45
C VAL A 679 -16.48 13.43 14.36
N LYS A 680 -15.44 12.90 13.76
CA LYS A 680 -14.20 13.61 13.45
C LYS A 680 -13.45 12.92 12.31
N GLU A 681 -12.52 13.62 11.68
CA GLU A 681 -11.70 13.14 10.58
C GLU A 681 -10.26 13.59 10.77
N LEU A 682 -9.29 12.69 10.60
CA LEU A 682 -7.87 13.05 10.57
C LEU A 682 -7.60 13.99 9.38
N LYS A 683 -6.97 15.12 9.65
CA LYS A 683 -6.67 16.14 8.63
C LYS A 683 -5.22 16.61 8.64
N ALA A 684 -4.47 16.31 9.71
CA ALA A 684 -3.02 16.51 9.75
C ALA A 684 -2.38 15.64 10.84
N PHE A 685 -1.09 15.41 10.72
CA PHE A 685 -0.26 14.85 11.79
C PHE A 685 1.19 15.30 11.65
N GLU A 686 1.92 15.28 12.75
CA GLU A 686 3.37 15.50 12.77
C GLU A 686 4.04 14.56 13.76
N LYS A 687 5.12 13.89 13.31
CA LYS A 687 5.94 13.04 14.17
C LYS A 687 7.17 13.81 14.62
N ILE A 688 7.30 13.98 15.93
CA ILE A 688 8.38 14.74 16.57
C ILE A 688 9.22 13.85 17.49
N SER A 689 10.54 14.10 17.57
CA SER A 689 11.43 13.48 18.57
C SER A 689 11.67 14.46 19.72
N LEU A 690 11.64 13.95 20.96
CA LEU A 690 11.78 14.73 22.17
C LEU A 690 12.75 14.03 23.15
N LEU A 691 13.76 14.75 23.61
CA LEU A 691 14.59 14.36 24.73
C LEU A 691 13.82 14.42 26.05
N PRO A 692 14.23 13.72 27.11
CA PRO A 692 13.61 13.84 28.43
C PRO A 692 13.53 15.29 28.90
N GLY A 693 12.32 15.75 29.25
CA GLY A 693 12.03 17.12 29.66
C GLY A 693 11.97 18.15 28.53
N GLU A 694 12.25 17.76 27.28
CA GLU A 694 12.13 18.65 26.13
C GLU A 694 10.67 18.93 25.78
N THR A 695 10.38 20.18 25.40
CA THR A 695 9.10 20.62 24.85
C THR A 695 9.29 21.14 23.45
N LYS A 696 8.43 20.72 22.52
CA LYS A 696 8.32 21.28 21.17
C LYS A 696 6.90 21.74 20.89
N THR A 697 6.79 22.87 20.20
CA THR A 697 5.50 23.37 19.71
C THR A 697 5.26 22.83 18.30
N VAL A 698 4.13 22.15 18.11
CA VAL A 698 3.66 21.67 16.81
C VAL A 698 2.63 22.63 16.25
N HIS A 699 2.69 22.91 14.97
CA HIS A 699 1.82 23.86 14.29
C HIS A 699 1.10 23.18 13.09
N PHE A 700 -0.21 23.41 13.00
CA PHE A 700 -1.00 22.96 11.84
C PHE A 700 -1.73 24.16 11.24
N THR A 701 -1.54 24.37 9.93
CA THR A 701 -2.27 25.40 9.20
C THR A 701 -3.59 24.83 8.69
N VAL A 702 -4.70 25.39 9.16
CA VAL A 702 -6.04 24.97 8.74
C VAL A 702 -6.34 25.55 7.35
N THR A 703 -6.75 24.67 6.45
CA THR A 703 -7.15 25.00 5.07
C THR A 703 -8.62 24.66 4.85
N ASP A 704 -9.23 25.21 3.81
CA ASP A 704 -10.62 24.92 3.45
C ASP A 704 -10.78 23.44 3.08
N ASP A 705 -9.78 22.80 2.48
CA ASP A 705 -9.79 21.36 2.19
C ASP A 705 -9.93 20.48 3.44
N MET A 706 -9.29 20.89 4.56
CA MET A 706 -9.43 20.17 5.83
C MET A 706 -10.85 20.23 6.38
N LEU A 707 -11.62 21.28 6.05
CA LEU A 707 -12.97 21.53 6.52
C LEU A 707 -14.04 20.97 5.58
N SER A 708 -13.64 20.62 4.35
CA SER A 708 -14.54 20.21 3.27
C SER A 708 -15.07 18.79 3.44
N TYR A 709 -16.25 18.56 2.89
CA TYR A 709 -16.82 17.27 2.53
C TYR A 709 -17.17 17.27 1.04
N PHE A 710 -17.39 16.10 0.44
CA PHE A 710 -17.86 16.01 -0.94
C PHE A 710 -19.37 16.12 -0.99
N ASP A 711 -19.89 17.14 -1.66
CA ASP A 711 -21.31 17.31 -1.95
C ASP A 711 -21.64 16.52 -3.24
N PRO A 712 -22.34 15.39 -3.13
CA PRO A 712 -22.60 14.55 -4.29
C PRO A 712 -23.67 15.14 -5.25
N ASP A 713 -24.53 16.02 -4.77
CA ASP A 713 -25.56 16.65 -5.60
C ASP A 713 -24.98 17.81 -6.43
N ALA A 714 -24.06 18.56 -5.83
CA ALA A 714 -23.31 19.62 -6.52
C ALA A 714 -22.04 19.12 -7.24
N HIS A 715 -21.65 17.84 -7.00
CA HIS A 715 -20.45 17.20 -7.48
C HIS A 715 -19.17 18.03 -7.22
N GLN A 716 -19.00 18.49 -5.99
CA GLN A 716 -17.86 19.32 -5.60
C GLN A 716 -17.49 19.19 -4.13
N TRP A 717 -16.24 19.50 -3.81
CA TRP A 717 -15.79 19.67 -2.43
C TRP A 717 -16.30 20.99 -1.87
N THR A 718 -16.92 20.95 -0.69
CA THR A 718 -17.59 22.09 -0.07
C THR A 718 -17.14 22.27 1.38
N ALA A 719 -16.62 23.45 1.70
CA ALA A 719 -16.38 23.90 3.06
C ALA A 719 -17.51 24.86 3.45
N GLU A 720 -18.40 24.45 4.34
CA GLU A 720 -19.50 25.30 4.81
C GLU A 720 -19.07 26.29 5.87
N PRO A 721 -19.51 27.56 5.81
CA PRO A 721 -19.31 28.51 6.92
C PRO A 721 -19.93 27.98 8.21
N GLY A 722 -19.14 27.94 9.27
CA GLY A 722 -19.58 27.33 10.52
C GLY A 722 -18.49 27.30 11.58
N THR A 723 -18.78 26.61 12.68
CA THR A 723 -17.81 26.38 13.74
C THR A 723 -17.38 24.94 13.74
N PHE A 724 -16.08 24.72 13.66
CA PHE A 724 -15.41 23.44 13.73
C PHE A 724 -14.64 23.32 15.05
N ASP A 725 -14.47 22.10 15.53
CA ASP A 725 -13.54 21.78 16.60
C ASP A 725 -12.28 21.17 16.02
N LEU A 726 -11.14 21.81 16.26
CA LEU A 726 -9.81 21.29 15.97
C LEU A 726 -9.37 20.45 17.16
N LEU A 727 -9.39 19.14 16.98
CA LEU A 727 -9.15 18.16 18.04
C LEU A 727 -7.73 17.63 17.93
N ILE A 728 -6.88 17.96 18.91
CA ILE A 728 -5.47 17.51 18.94
C ILE A 728 -5.35 16.33 19.88
N GLY A 729 -4.83 15.22 19.39
CA GLY A 729 -4.71 13.97 20.14
C GLY A 729 -3.48 13.15 19.79
N SER A 730 -3.29 12.09 20.56
CA SER A 730 -2.28 11.04 20.31
C SER A 730 -2.84 9.83 19.56
N ASN A 731 -4.17 9.74 19.45
CA ASN A 731 -4.91 8.75 18.65
C ASN A 731 -6.38 9.19 18.54
N SER A 732 -7.19 8.46 17.76
CA SER A 732 -8.60 8.83 17.53
C SER A 732 -9.48 8.85 18.79
N ALA A 733 -9.09 8.15 19.86
CA ALA A 733 -9.85 8.10 21.12
C ALA A 733 -9.24 8.96 22.25
N ALA A 734 -7.97 9.37 22.12
CA ALA A 734 -7.26 10.17 23.12
C ALA A 734 -7.03 11.60 22.60
N ILE A 735 -8.04 12.44 22.80
CA ILE A 735 -7.99 13.86 22.46
C ILE A 735 -7.54 14.65 23.71
N HIS A 736 -6.45 15.40 23.57
CA HIS A 736 -5.83 16.18 24.64
C HIS A 736 -6.25 17.65 24.66
N ALA A 737 -6.62 18.18 23.49
CA ALA A 737 -7.08 19.56 23.36
C ALA A 737 -8.15 19.70 22.27
N SER A 738 -9.05 20.68 22.46
CA SER A 738 -10.06 21.05 21.47
C SER A 738 -10.04 22.57 21.34
N VAL A 739 -9.82 23.08 20.14
CA VAL A 739 -9.73 24.50 19.82
C VAL A 739 -10.80 24.84 18.79
N PRO A 740 -11.74 25.74 19.07
CA PRO A 740 -12.77 26.12 18.11
C PRO A 740 -12.18 26.96 16.97
N TYR A 741 -12.60 26.64 15.73
CA TYR A 741 -12.28 27.38 14.52
C TYR A 741 -13.56 27.84 13.84
N VAL A 742 -13.61 29.08 13.39
CA VAL A 742 -14.77 29.65 12.70
C VAL A 742 -14.41 29.94 11.26
N LEU A 743 -15.00 29.17 10.34
CA LEU A 743 -14.96 29.46 8.91
C LEU A 743 -16.05 30.52 8.62
N LYS A 744 -15.64 31.67 8.14
CA LYS A 744 -16.55 32.79 7.80
C LYS A 744 -17.10 32.56 6.38
N ALA A 745 -18.35 33.01 6.18
CA ALA A 745 -18.88 33.10 4.83
C ALA A 745 -18.00 34.05 3.98
N THR A 746 -17.56 33.57 2.82
CA THR A 746 -16.98 34.44 1.80
C THR A 746 -18.05 35.43 1.35
N ARG A 747 -17.82 36.74 1.48
CA ARG A 747 -18.77 37.80 1.07
C ARG A 747 -18.89 37.91 -0.43
#